data_9de6f9871676668ae9d57226db617093
#
_entry.id   9de6f9871676668ae9d57226db617093
#
_cell.length_a   1.000
_cell.length_b   1.000
_cell.length_c   1.000
_cell.angle_alpha   90.00
_cell.angle_beta   90.00
_cell.angle_gamma   90.00
#
_symmetry.space_group_name_H-M   'P 1'
#
loop_
_entity.id
_entity.type
_entity.pdbx_description
1 polymer ?
#
loop_
_entity_poly.entity_id
_entity_poly.type
_entity_poly.pdbx_seq_one_letter_code
_entity_poly.pdbx_strand_id
1 'polypeptide(L)'
;ALSIAMLVTGSGLMPGATAQAATLSHVKASASDYVQGNLTNMKGVQGTEVTDKNGISMLNEMNIHQAMLNVNLTDIIDTTHTGTPYTYKGKTYYFNEAQGSMLKVLEARVKEYREQDVSWTFCLVMSDNGTDEIHKLMYNYQPGKIYYALNVLDADAADQIEATLRFMANRFGYSDTFVQNWRVGNEVNVSHDYNFTGAGKNGIALESTLVDLAVKSYELLDEALKAENPYAKAFVSVTHDWNNDNEGTGVPTKKFLDQFAAKVSDSNWNLDFHAYPPQMKEQVWTKASAAYLTHDVGTQFICAPNFEVLTNYIKNNFGSNHRIILSEQSYDSTYGEEEQAAMIAYTYYAAVNSGMVDAVTFTTWQDTNSVYHDYYNMGMLDINGNKKASYDVFKYMNTNDKTTYVDPYLAKFSNWTGRSITSWSDDILYQPEKTTATVNSASLYYPEDQQDGKSVFIGLTTSPTKDELDLEYKWTGYNYTTRQSFDIKDWALNSEWLRWFPTENATYKITCTVRVAGNPSSTLNDSKDIVVNIAGNPNSVAPPAPVNPSTGMQGTAFTTTAEGYTFTRDDQGKTRCYDSQRKIVINDFKCDGEYTYYFQADGTAMTNRLTYHPDGVHVIYFDENGYEVFSDFANVKQAISGEAVDDLCFFNVYGYMYVDTLTYDKTGTKLYYINPYGRLECNKWFQFSGKEFDAGLGFSGRAGGYGYANADCSLMTNTYTYDWQGNYVYVQGDGHVFYN
;
A
#
# COMPACT_ATOMS: atom_id res chain seq x y z
N ALA A 1 -18.85 16.99 -6.34
CA ALA A 1 -19.35 18.26 -6.88
C ALA A 1 -20.61 18.80 -6.13
N LEU A 2 -21.07 18.14 -5.08
CA LEU A 2 -22.26 18.61 -4.36
C LEU A 2 -21.97 19.26 -3.00
N SER A 3 -20.76 19.23 -2.50
CA SER A 3 -20.42 19.89 -1.22
C SER A 3 -20.08 21.38 -1.35
N ILE A 4 -20.08 21.95 -2.55
CA ILE A 4 -19.63 23.33 -2.80
C ILE A 4 -20.78 24.31 -3.08
N ALA A 5 -21.99 23.83 -3.41
CA ALA A 5 -23.08 24.70 -3.88
C ALA A 5 -23.99 25.31 -2.78
N MET A 6 -23.74 25.09 -1.48
CA MET A 6 -24.60 25.59 -0.40
C MET A 6 -23.92 26.53 0.59
N LEU A 7 -22.97 27.33 0.17
CA LEU A 7 -22.19 28.18 1.09
C LEU A 7 -22.55 29.67 1.05
N VAL A 8 -23.71 30.05 0.58
CA VAL A 8 -24.15 31.47 0.67
C VAL A 8 -25.58 31.54 1.12
N THR A 9 -25.82 31.80 2.38
CA THR A 9 -26.76 32.81 2.95
C THR A 9 -27.00 32.58 4.45
N GLY A 10 -26.90 33.64 5.22
CA GLY A 10 -27.62 33.79 6.46
C GLY A 10 -26.81 33.93 7.75
N SER A 11 -26.31 35.13 7.99
CA SER A 11 -25.94 35.60 9.33
C SER A 11 -27.17 35.79 10.19
N GLY A 12 -27.34 34.98 11.22
CA GLY A 12 -28.28 35.19 12.28
C GLY A 12 -27.68 34.85 13.62
N LEU A 13 -27.20 35.85 14.35
CA LEU A 13 -26.72 35.71 15.73
C LEU A 13 -27.88 35.44 16.66
N MET A 14 -27.86 34.36 17.41
CA MET A 14 -28.64 34.17 18.64
C MET A 14 -27.70 34.03 19.83
N PRO A 15 -27.94 34.71 20.96
CA PRO A 15 -27.07 34.65 22.14
C PRO A 15 -27.53 33.54 23.09
N GLY A 16 -26.61 32.68 23.51
CA GLY A 16 -26.88 31.71 24.55
C GLY A 16 -25.75 30.75 24.85
N ALA A 17 -25.12 30.97 25.99
CA ALA A 17 -24.12 30.15 26.69
C ALA A 17 -22.65 30.28 26.24
N THR A 18 -21.95 31.14 26.93
CA THR A 18 -20.52 31.40 26.83
C THR A 18 -19.71 30.32 27.55
N ALA A 19 -19.21 29.31 26.83
CA ALA A 19 -17.88 28.87 27.11
C ALA A 19 -16.97 29.95 26.49
N GLN A 20 -16.09 30.57 27.26
CA GLN A 20 -15.20 31.61 26.77
C GLN A 20 -14.14 30.94 25.91
N ALA A 21 -14.36 30.90 24.60
CA ALA A 21 -13.38 30.45 23.63
C ALA A 21 -12.09 31.27 23.84
N ALA A 22 -10.97 30.60 24.00
CA ALA A 22 -9.68 31.26 24.07
C ALA A 22 -9.42 31.88 22.69
N THR A 23 -9.30 33.21 22.61
CA THR A 23 -8.93 33.87 21.36
C THR A 23 -7.49 33.47 21.02
N LEU A 24 -7.35 32.62 20.02
CA LEU A 24 -6.02 32.20 19.54
C LEU A 24 -5.33 33.39 18.86
N SER A 25 -4.04 33.55 19.12
CA SER A 25 -3.23 34.61 18.52
C SER A 25 -2.81 34.23 17.09
N HIS A 26 -2.78 35.21 16.20
CA HIS A 26 -2.22 35.01 14.85
C HIS A 26 -0.69 35.04 14.88
N VAL A 27 -0.09 33.95 15.39
CA VAL A 27 1.36 33.72 15.46
C VAL A 27 1.69 32.42 14.75
N LYS A 28 2.93 32.28 14.26
CA LYS A 28 3.33 31.00 13.63
C LYS A 28 3.07 29.84 14.59
N ALA A 29 2.52 28.76 14.05
CA ALA A 29 2.23 27.55 14.80
C ALA A 29 3.50 26.98 15.45
N SER A 30 3.31 26.27 16.53
CA SER A 30 4.35 25.61 17.34
C SER A 30 4.04 24.12 17.50
N ALA A 31 4.94 23.36 18.10
CA ALA A 31 4.74 21.94 18.35
C ALA A 31 3.46 21.64 19.18
N SER A 32 3.03 22.59 20.03
CA SER A 32 1.80 22.42 20.83
C SER A 32 0.50 22.60 20.05
N ASP A 33 0.57 23.12 18.82
CA ASP A 33 -0.62 23.25 17.95
C ASP A 33 -0.98 21.93 17.28
N TYR A 34 -0.04 20.98 17.16
CA TYR A 34 -0.34 19.62 16.71
C TYR A 34 -0.90 18.78 17.86
N VAL A 35 -2.08 18.26 17.68
CA VAL A 35 -2.77 17.46 18.70
C VAL A 35 -2.71 15.97 18.27
N GLN A 36 -1.94 15.19 19.03
CA GLN A 36 -1.90 13.75 18.82
C GLN A 36 -3.20 13.12 19.30
N GLY A 37 -3.72 12.15 18.52
CA GLY A 37 -4.97 11.48 18.77
C GLY A 37 -4.98 10.66 20.08
N ASN A 38 -6.11 10.73 20.79
CA ASN A 38 -6.44 9.93 21.97
C ASN A 38 -7.96 9.72 22.05
N LEU A 39 -8.41 8.99 23.06
CA LEU A 39 -9.83 8.68 23.25
C LEU A 39 -10.76 9.91 23.20
N THR A 40 -10.31 11.08 23.65
CA THR A 40 -11.20 12.25 23.80
C THR A 40 -11.20 13.18 22.60
N ASN A 41 -10.15 13.17 21.76
CA ASN A 41 -9.93 14.20 20.75
C ASN A 41 -9.86 13.73 19.29
N MET A 42 -9.89 12.42 19.00
CA MET A 42 -9.73 11.94 17.61
C MET A 42 -11.04 11.80 16.83
N LYS A 43 -12.20 12.04 17.48
CA LYS A 43 -13.52 11.92 16.83
C LYS A 43 -13.81 13.09 15.91
N GLY A 44 -14.23 12.81 14.69
CA GLY A 44 -14.52 13.81 13.69
C GLY A 44 -15.59 13.44 12.68
N VAL A 45 -15.92 14.42 11.85
CA VAL A 45 -16.82 14.28 10.70
C VAL A 45 -16.19 14.88 9.44
N GLN A 46 -16.57 14.34 8.29
CA GLN A 46 -16.20 14.89 7.01
C GLN A 46 -17.11 16.08 6.66
N GLY A 47 -16.51 17.11 6.07
CA GLY A 47 -17.22 18.29 5.60
C GLY A 47 -17.66 19.25 6.70
N THR A 48 -18.53 20.15 6.34
CA THR A 48 -19.05 21.24 7.20
C THR A 48 -20.54 21.06 7.52
N GLU A 49 -21.11 19.91 7.23
CA GLU A 49 -22.56 19.67 7.35
C GLU A 49 -23.09 19.94 8.75
N VAL A 50 -22.30 19.63 9.77
CA VAL A 50 -22.68 19.84 11.17
C VAL A 50 -22.80 21.31 11.53
N THR A 51 -21.94 22.17 10.96
CA THR A 51 -21.93 23.61 11.23
C THR A 51 -22.89 24.39 10.35
N ASP A 52 -23.08 23.98 9.12
CA ASP A 52 -23.92 24.71 8.15
C ASP A 52 -25.39 24.80 8.57
N LYS A 53 -25.89 23.72 9.21
CA LYS A 53 -27.30 23.66 9.65
C LYS A 53 -27.52 24.19 11.05
N ASN A 54 -26.59 23.90 11.97
CA ASN A 54 -26.81 24.10 13.42
C ASN A 54 -25.72 24.97 14.07
N GLY A 55 -24.74 25.42 13.28
CA GLY A 55 -23.64 26.25 13.75
C GLY A 55 -22.66 25.50 14.66
N ILE A 56 -21.78 26.31 15.28
CA ILE A 56 -20.68 25.79 16.12
C ILE A 56 -21.16 25.01 17.34
N SER A 57 -22.39 25.28 17.83
CA SER A 57 -22.97 24.55 18.96
C SER A 57 -23.08 23.07 18.74
N MET A 58 -23.23 22.63 17.47
CA MET A 58 -23.30 21.21 17.13
C MET A 58 -21.95 20.50 17.27
N LEU A 59 -20.84 21.16 17.00
CA LEU A 59 -19.52 20.63 17.26
C LEU A 59 -19.35 20.29 18.74
N ASN A 60 -19.70 21.22 19.59
CA ASN A 60 -19.63 21.05 21.06
C ASN A 60 -20.66 20.01 21.56
N GLU A 61 -21.89 20.03 21.05
CA GLU A 61 -22.91 19.05 21.44
C GLU A 61 -22.48 17.61 21.11
N MET A 62 -21.83 17.42 19.96
CA MET A 62 -21.38 16.10 19.50
C MET A 62 -19.98 15.74 19.94
N ASN A 63 -19.31 16.58 20.72
CA ASN A 63 -17.91 16.40 21.14
C ASN A 63 -16.97 16.09 19.97
N ILE A 64 -17.08 16.86 18.89
CA ILE A 64 -16.25 16.74 17.69
C ILE A 64 -14.96 17.51 17.88
N HIS A 65 -13.84 16.89 17.62
CA HIS A 65 -12.49 17.47 17.73
C HIS A 65 -11.67 17.36 16.45
N GLN A 66 -12.20 16.71 15.42
CA GLN A 66 -11.56 16.59 14.12
C GLN A 66 -12.53 16.96 13.01
N ALA A 67 -12.06 17.65 12.00
CA ALA A 67 -12.83 17.92 10.78
C ALA A 67 -11.97 17.65 9.56
N MET A 68 -12.57 17.12 8.51
CA MET A 68 -11.90 16.86 7.24
C MET A 68 -12.65 17.53 6.10
N LEU A 69 -11.95 18.13 5.18
CA LEU A 69 -12.54 18.79 4.02
C LEU A 69 -11.73 18.52 2.75
N ASN A 70 -12.41 18.24 1.64
CA ASN A 70 -11.83 18.28 0.32
C ASN A 70 -11.64 19.73 -0.11
N VAL A 71 -10.40 20.15 -0.33
CA VAL A 71 -10.05 21.49 -0.79
C VAL A 71 -9.62 21.41 -2.25
N ASN A 72 -10.42 21.99 -3.11
CA ASN A 72 -10.15 21.99 -4.53
C ASN A 72 -9.13 23.08 -4.89
N LEU A 73 -7.93 22.68 -5.29
CA LEU A 73 -6.86 23.61 -5.67
C LEU A 73 -7.24 24.51 -6.85
N THR A 74 -8.15 24.05 -7.71
CA THR A 74 -8.68 24.84 -8.84
C THR A 74 -9.38 26.11 -8.36
N ASP A 75 -10.00 26.11 -7.17
CA ASP A 75 -10.67 27.27 -6.61
C ASP A 75 -9.68 28.27 -5.95
N ILE A 76 -8.45 27.82 -5.69
CA ILE A 76 -7.38 28.61 -5.08
C ILE A 76 -6.51 29.29 -6.15
N ILE A 77 -6.23 28.59 -7.26
CA ILE A 77 -5.41 29.09 -8.36
C ILE A 77 -6.21 30.11 -9.17
N ASP A 78 -5.64 31.31 -9.38
CA ASP A 78 -6.26 32.34 -10.23
C ASP A 78 -5.70 32.32 -11.65
N THR A 79 -6.44 31.69 -12.56
CA THR A 79 -6.09 31.60 -13.98
C THR A 79 -6.34 32.92 -14.75
N THR A 80 -6.92 33.94 -14.12
CA THR A 80 -7.07 35.27 -14.71
C THR A 80 -5.84 36.15 -14.50
N HIS A 81 -4.93 35.72 -13.62
CA HIS A 81 -3.71 36.43 -13.23
C HIS A 81 -3.95 37.85 -12.67
N THR A 82 -5.10 38.03 -12.02
CA THR A 82 -5.50 39.32 -11.41
C THR A 82 -5.47 39.27 -9.88
N GLY A 83 -5.34 38.06 -9.30
CA GLY A 83 -5.28 37.81 -7.85
C GLY A 83 -3.92 38.15 -7.23
N THR A 84 -3.69 37.58 -6.05
CA THR A 84 -2.45 37.81 -5.29
C THR A 84 -1.26 37.14 -5.96
N PRO A 85 -0.21 37.89 -6.34
CA PRO A 85 0.97 37.30 -6.93
C PRO A 85 1.83 36.61 -5.87
N TYR A 86 2.38 35.43 -6.23
CA TYR A 86 3.31 34.66 -5.41
C TYR A 86 4.48 34.22 -6.28
N THR A 87 5.69 34.64 -5.92
CA THR A 87 6.91 34.30 -6.67
C THR A 87 7.57 33.05 -6.08
N TYR A 88 7.74 32.04 -6.92
CA TYR A 88 8.42 30.81 -6.57
C TYR A 88 9.35 30.36 -7.72
N LYS A 89 10.60 29.99 -7.42
CA LYS A 89 11.63 29.58 -8.41
C LYS A 89 11.77 30.53 -9.61
N GLY A 90 11.59 31.83 -9.34
CA GLY A 90 11.70 32.88 -10.38
C GLY A 90 10.49 33.03 -11.29
N LYS A 91 9.42 32.26 -11.10
CA LYS A 91 8.13 32.38 -11.78
C LYS A 91 7.12 33.03 -10.82
N THR A 92 6.12 33.75 -11.39
CA THR A 92 5.03 34.35 -10.62
C THR A 92 3.75 33.57 -10.91
N TYR A 93 3.11 33.10 -9.86
CA TYR A 93 1.82 32.43 -9.83
C TYR A 93 0.79 33.34 -9.15
N TYR A 94 -0.48 33.12 -9.41
CA TYR A 94 -1.55 33.97 -8.89
C TYR A 94 -2.58 33.15 -8.12
N PHE A 95 -3.02 33.69 -6.97
CA PHE A 95 -3.99 33.02 -6.11
C PHE A 95 -5.21 33.89 -5.82
N ASN A 96 -6.38 33.27 -5.74
CA ASN A 96 -7.65 33.97 -5.53
C ASN A 96 -7.86 34.27 -4.04
N GLU A 97 -7.58 35.50 -3.64
CA GLU A 97 -7.80 36.03 -2.30
C GLU A 97 -8.93 37.08 -2.24
N ALA A 98 -9.77 37.15 -3.26
CA ALA A 98 -10.92 38.06 -3.23
C ALA A 98 -11.84 37.75 -2.03
N GLN A 99 -12.54 38.78 -1.55
CA GLN A 99 -13.55 38.59 -0.52
C GLN A 99 -14.61 37.60 -0.99
N GLY A 100 -14.89 36.55 -0.21
CA GLY A 100 -15.80 35.46 -0.57
C GLY A 100 -15.18 34.37 -1.43
N SER A 101 -13.88 34.47 -1.77
CA SER A 101 -13.18 33.35 -2.41
C SER A 101 -13.10 32.13 -1.49
N MET A 102 -12.92 30.95 -2.08
CA MET A 102 -12.79 29.71 -1.32
C MET A 102 -11.68 29.81 -0.25
N LEU A 103 -10.55 30.41 -0.57
CA LEU A 103 -9.44 30.59 0.38
C LEU A 103 -9.87 31.40 1.61
N LYS A 104 -10.58 32.52 1.41
CA LYS A 104 -11.05 33.36 2.53
C LYS A 104 -12.13 32.68 3.37
N VAL A 105 -12.99 31.89 2.74
CA VAL A 105 -13.98 31.06 3.43
C VAL A 105 -13.30 29.99 4.28
N LEU A 106 -12.28 29.31 3.72
CA LEU A 106 -11.50 28.30 4.46
C LEU A 106 -10.76 28.91 5.67
N GLU A 107 -10.09 30.07 5.49
CA GLU A 107 -9.43 30.76 6.61
C GLU A 107 -10.40 31.06 7.76
N ALA A 108 -11.53 31.62 7.44
CA ALA A 108 -12.54 31.96 8.44
C ALA A 108 -13.07 30.71 9.14
N ARG A 109 -13.36 29.65 8.38
CA ARG A 109 -13.87 28.40 8.91
C ARG A 109 -12.84 27.65 9.77
N VAL A 110 -11.62 27.57 9.33
CA VAL A 110 -10.54 26.94 10.12
C VAL A 110 -10.36 27.67 11.44
N LYS A 111 -10.34 29.01 11.40
CA LYS A 111 -10.22 29.81 12.61
C LYS A 111 -11.37 29.58 13.60
N GLU A 112 -12.61 29.62 13.12
CA GLU A 112 -13.82 29.37 13.90
C GLU A 112 -13.79 27.99 14.60
N TYR A 113 -13.32 26.95 13.90
CA TYR A 113 -13.24 25.60 14.44
C TYR A 113 -12.06 25.46 15.43
N ARG A 114 -10.91 26.07 15.13
CA ARG A 114 -9.75 26.10 16.04
C ARG A 114 -10.10 26.75 17.37
N GLU A 115 -10.93 27.78 17.39
CA GLU A 115 -11.47 28.42 18.61
C GLU A 115 -12.38 27.48 19.43
N GLN A 116 -12.85 26.37 18.84
CA GLN A 116 -13.63 25.33 19.50
C GLN A 116 -12.82 24.03 19.74
N ASP A 117 -11.49 24.10 19.70
CA ASP A 117 -10.58 22.95 19.87
C ASP A 117 -10.82 21.83 18.84
N VAL A 118 -11.10 22.23 17.60
CA VAL A 118 -11.25 21.30 16.46
C VAL A 118 -10.02 21.42 15.56
N SER A 119 -9.37 20.29 15.30
CA SER A 119 -8.25 20.16 14.37
C SER A 119 -8.72 19.80 12.97
N TRP A 120 -7.94 20.20 11.96
CA TRP A 120 -8.32 20.02 10.56
C TRP A 120 -7.44 19.04 9.82
N THR A 121 -8.07 18.29 8.92
CA THR A 121 -7.44 17.53 7.84
C THR A 121 -7.88 18.12 6.50
N PHE A 122 -6.92 18.53 5.66
CA PHE A 122 -7.17 18.96 4.29
C PHE A 122 -6.84 17.84 3.31
N CYS A 123 -7.81 17.47 2.49
CA CYS A 123 -7.62 16.67 1.29
C CYS A 123 -7.52 17.60 0.08
N LEU A 124 -6.33 17.76 -0.48
CA LEU A 124 -6.09 18.61 -1.63
C LEU A 124 -6.40 17.84 -2.92
N VAL A 125 -7.41 18.30 -3.63
CA VAL A 125 -7.89 17.68 -4.88
C VAL A 125 -7.90 18.71 -6.01
N MET A 126 -8.04 18.27 -7.25
CA MET A 126 -8.14 19.14 -8.42
C MET A 126 -9.28 18.70 -9.32
N SER A 127 -10.21 19.60 -9.60
CA SER A 127 -11.31 19.40 -10.55
C SER A 127 -11.17 20.31 -11.76
N ASP A 128 -11.85 19.95 -12.84
CA ASP A 128 -11.86 20.71 -14.07
C ASP A 128 -12.63 22.03 -13.92
N ASN A 129 -12.04 23.15 -14.37
CA ASN A 129 -12.69 24.45 -14.50
C ASN A 129 -12.78 24.93 -15.96
N GLY A 130 -12.43 24.09 -16.92
CA GLY A 130 -12.47 24.38 -18.35
C GLY A 130 -11.33 25.24 -18.87
N THR A 131 -10.27 25.49 -18.10
CA THR A 131 -9.12 26.27 -18.54
C THR A 131 -7.91 25.40 -18.87
N ASP A 132 -7.21 25.73 -19.97
CA ASP A 132 -5.98 25.02 -20.38
C ASP A 132 -4.88 25.09 -19.32
N GLU A 133 -4.85 26.11 -18.49
CA GLU A 133 -3.87 26.25 -17.42
C GLU A 133 -4.10 25.18 -16.35
N ILE A 134 -5.33 24.97 -15.91
CA ILE A 134 -5.68 23.92 -14.94
C ILE A 134 -5.52 22.52 -15.55
N HIS A 135 -5.88 22.33 -16.83
CA HIS A 135 -5.69 21.03 -17.49
C HIS A 135 -4.22 20.58 -17.51
N LYS A 136 -3.25 21.50 -17.61
CA LYS A 136 -1.81 21.18 -17.54
C LYS A 136 -1.37 20.67 -16.17
N LEU A 137 -2.08 21.04 -15.10
CA LEU A 137 -1.82 20.59 -13.75
C LEU A 137 -2.44 19.22 -13.43
N MET A 138 -3.25 18.68 -14.35
CA MET A 138 -3.92 17.38 -14.23
C MET A 138 -3.16 16.32 -15.02
N TYR A 139 -2.81 15.22 -14.36
CA TYR A 139 -2.17 14.11 -15.05
C TYR A 139 -3.15 13.47 -16.04
N ASN A 140 -2.73 13.35 -17.30
CA ASN A 140 -3.50 12.68 -18.36
C ASN A 140 -4.97 13.15 -18.46
N TYR A 141 -5.20 14.47 -18.42
CA TYR A 141 -6.52 15.07 -18.44
C TYR A 141 -7.46 14.45 -19.49
N GLN A 142 -8.65 14.09 -19.06
CA GLN A 142 -9.78 13.68 -19.89
C GLN A 142 -11.06 14.29 -19.30
N PRO A 143 -11.92 14.92 -20.11
CA PRO A 143 -13.10 15.62 -19.59
C PRO A 143 -14.07 14.67 -18.88
N GLY A 144 -14.77 15.17 -17.87
CA GLY A 144 -15.88 14.48 -17.21
C GLY A 144 -15.53 13.65 -15.98
N LYS A 145 -14.31 13.76 -15.46
CA LYS A 145 -13.91 13.15 -14.19
C LYS A 145 -14.18 14.10 -13.02
N ILE A 146 -14.29 13.57 -11.82
CA ILE A 146 -14.59 14.36 -10.61
C ILE A 146 -13.31 15.03 -10.12
N TYR A 147 -12.27 14.24 -9.83
CA TYR A 147 -10.96 14.73 -9.45
C TYR A 147 -9.86 14.04 -10.26
N TYR A 148 -8.77 14.76 -10.46
CA TYR A 148 -7.61 14.33 -11.21
C TYR A 148 -6.39 14.21 -10.31
N ALA A 149 -5.56 13.20 -10.55
CA ALA A 149 -4.22 13.18 -10.00
C ALA A 149 -3.42 14.39 -10.52
N LEU A 150 -2.61 14.97 -9.67
CA LEU A 150 -1.78 16.12 -10.03
C LEU A 150 -0.67 15.71 -11.01
N ASN A 151 -0.40 16.55 -12.00
CA ASN A 151 0.64 16.30 -13.02
C ASN A 151 2.05 16.64 -12.47
N VAL A 152 2.42 15.99 -11.39
CA VAL A 152 3.70 16.23 -10.67
C VAL A 152 4.91 15.65 -11.38
N LEU A 153 4.72 14.86 -12.44
CA LEU A 153 5.80 14.29 -13.26
C LEU A 153 6.24 15.23 -14.38
N ASP A 154 5.45 16.26 -14.70
CA ASP A 154 5.86 17.37 -15.55
C ASP A 154 6.50 18.47 -14.70
N ALA A 155 7.69 18.93 -15.08
CA ALA A 155 8.47 19.85 -14.25
C ALA A 155 7.82 21.22 -14.07
N ASP A 156 7.19 21.77 -15.14
CA ASP A 156 6.53 23.08 -15.08
C ASP A 156 5.24 23.01 -14.26
N ALA A 157 4.47 21.94 -14.40
CA ALA A 157 3.29 21.68 -13.58
C ALA A 157 3.67 21.44 -12.10
N ALA A 158 4.71 20.66 -11.84
CA ALA A 158 5.22 20.41 -10.50
C ALA A 158 5.64 21.70 -9.79
N ASP A 159 6.32 22.62 -10.47
CA ASP A 159 6.69 23.93 -9.92
C ASP A 159 5.45 24.76 -9.52
N GLN A 160 4.40 24.78 -10.35
CA GLN A 160 3.15 25.50 -10.01
C GLN A 160 2.38 24.81 -8.89
N ILE A 161 2.32 23.49 -8.89
CA ILE A 161 1.71 22.71 -7.81
C ILE A 161 2.45 22.96 -6.49
N GLU A 162 3.78 22.88 -6.47
CA GLU A 162 4.58 23.16 -5.27
C GLU A 162 4.39 24.60 -4.78
N ALA A 163 4.38 25.59 -5.68
CA ALA A 163 4.09 26.97 -5.33
C ALA A 163 2.71 27.10 -4.65
N THR A 164 1.71 26.39 -5.17
CA THR A 164 0.35 26.38 -4.59
C THR A 164 0.34 25.72 -3.21
N LEU A 165 1.02 24.58 -3.04
CA LEU A 165 1.14 23.90 -1.76
C LEU A 165 1.86 24.75 -0.72
N ARG A 166 2.95 25.45 -1.07
CA ARG A 166 3.67 26.37 -0.20
C ARG A 166 2.83 27.57 0.21
N PHE A 167 2.12 28.15 -0.74
CA PHE A 167 1.20 29.25 -0.48
C PHE A 167 0.12 28.84 0.52
N MET A 168 -0.49 27.67 0.34
CA MET A 168 -1.49 27.12 1.25
C MET A 168 -0.88 26.78 2.61
N ALA A 169 0.26 26.10 2.65
CA ALA A 169 0.96 25.74 3.89
C ALA A 169 1.32 26.95 4.73
N ASN A 170 1.79 28.05 4.10
CA ASN A 170 2.07 29.30 4.78
C ASN A 170 0.80 29.91 5.41
N ARG A 171 -0.30 29.92 4.64
CA ARG A 171 -1.59 30.50 5.05
C ARG A 171 -2.19 29.79 6.25
N PHE A 172 -2.08 28.48 6.28
CA PHE A 172 -2.61 27.61 7.33
C PHE A 172 -1.54 27.13 8.32
N GLY A 173 -0.46 27.89 8.47
CA GLY A 173 0.65 27.64 9.39
C GLY A 173 0.70 28.58 10.61
N TYR A 174 -0.42 29.18 11.02
CA TYR A 174 -0.54 30.02 12.20
C TYR A 174 -1.46 29.37 13.25
N SER A 175 -1.22 29.61 14.55
CA SER A 175 -1.97 28.94 15.62
C SER A 175 -3.50 29.06 15.49
N ASP A 176 -4.00 30.21 15.02
CA ASP A 176 -5.43 30.46 14.83
C ASP A 176 -5.99 29.90 13.51
N THR A 177 -5.13 29.57 12.55
CA THR A 177 -5.53 28.96 11.28
C THR A 177 -4.81 27.64 11.00
N PHE A 178 -4.26 26.97 12.01
CA PHE A 178 -3.44 25.79 11.86
C PHE A 178 -4.24 24.60 11.33
N VAL A 179 -3.80 24.06 10.21
CA VAL A 179 -4.25 22.77 9.66
C VAL A 179 -3.15 21.76 9.92
N GLN A 180 -3.45 20.75 10.73
CA GLN A 180 -2.44 19.81 11.20
C GLN A 180 -2.17 18.64 10.25
N ASN A 181 -3.20 18.15 9.52
CA ASN A 181 -3.07 16.98 8.64
C ASN A 181 -3.36 17.39 7.19
N TRP A 182 -2.51 16.94 6.28
CA TRP A 182 -2.61 17.27 4.87
C TRP A 182 -2.41 16.03 4.00
N ARG A 183 -3.21 15.88 2.97
CA ARG A 183 -3.01 14.87 1.94
C ARG A 183 -3.26 15.44 0.54
N VAL A 184 -2.57 14.91 -0.47
CA VAL A 184 -2.80 15.22 -1.87
C VAL A 184 -3.42 14.02 -2.56
N GLY A 185 -4.54 14.25 -3.22
CA GLY A 185 -5.34 13.20 -3.86
C GLY A 185 -6.18 12.38 -2.87
N ASN A 186 -7.02 11.53 -3.42
CA ASN A 186 -7.92 10.64 -2.70
C ASN A 186 -7.70 9.22 -3.18
N GLU A 187 -7.37 8.29 -2.24
CA GLU A 187 -7.16 6.88 -2.57
C GLU A 187 -6.19 6.68 -3.75
N VAL A 188 -4.97 7.23 -3.60
CA VAL A 188 -4.01 7.35 -4.70
C VAL A 188 -3.44 6.03 -5.20
N ASN A 189 -3.71 4.92 -4.51
CA ASN A 189 -3.40 3.58 -4.98
C ASN A 189 -4.42 3.02 -6.00
N VAL A 190 -5.49 3.78 -6.32
CA VAL A 190 -6.52 3.39 -7.30
C VAL A 190 -6.72 4.50 -8.33
N SER A 191 -6.90 4.13 -9.61
CA SER A 191 -7.30 5.06 -10.67
C SER A 191 -8.81 4.99 -10.88
N HIS A 192 -9.52 5.94 -10.32
CA HIS A 192 -10.99 6.06 -10.40
C HIS A 192 -11.41 7.52 -10.58
N ASP A 193 -12.71 7.82 -10.57
CA ASP A 193 -13.22 9.16 -10.83
C ASP A 193 -12.84 10.21 -9.77
N TYR A 194 -12.43 9.79 -8.58
CA TYR A 194 -11.94 10.66 -7.50
C TYR A 194 -10.41 10.77 -7.42
N ASN A 195 -9.69 10.06 -8.28
CA ASN A 195 -8.24 10.13 -8.48
C ASN A 195 -7.92 9.67 -9.90
N PHE A 196 -8.43 10.37 -10.91
CA PHE A 196 -8.28 9.94 -12.29
C PHE A 196 -6.83 10.08 -12.77
N THR A 197 -6.26 9.00 -13.29
CA THR A 197 -4.92 8.96 -13.88
C THR A 197 -4.93 8.39 -15.31
N GLY A 198 -6.00 7.72 -15.70
CA GLY A 198 -6.04 6.96 -16.96
C GLY A 198 -5.17 5.69 -16.95
N ALA A 199 -4.59 5.33 -15.79
CA ALA A 199 -3.87 4.06 -15.61
C ALA A 199 -4.85 2.89 -15.44
N GLY A 200 -4.41 1.67 -15.75
CA GLY A 200 -5.22 0.46 -15.56
C GLY A 200 -5.53 -0.29 -16.84
N LYS A 201 -6.54 -1.16 -16.79
CA LYS A 201 -6.85 -2.24 -17.78
C LYS A 201 -6.68 -1.87 -19.27
N ASN A 202 -7.00 -0.66 -19.67
CA ASN A 202 -6.93 -0.21 -21.07
C ASN A 202 -6.14 1.09 -21.23
N GLY A 203 -5.24 1.39 -20.31
CA GLY A 203 -4.54 2.65 -20.25
C GLY A 203 -3.04 2.52 -20.00
N ILE A 204 -2.50 3.49 -19.28
CA ILE A 204 -1.09 3.59 -18.90
C ILE A 204 -0.78 2.50 -17.86
N ALA A 205 0.47 2.07 -17.77
CA ALA A 205 0.93 1.10 -16.77
C ALA A 205 0.49 1.49 -15.36
N LEU A 206 -0.32 0.64 -14.71
CA LEU A 206 -1.03 0.97 -13.47
C LEU A 206 -0.07 1.26 -12.31
N GLU A 207 0.74 0.27 -11.98
CA GLU A 207 1.51 0.26 -10.74
C GLU A 207 2.56 1.37 -10.67
N SER A 208 3.40 1.48 -11.70
CA SER A 208 4.44 2.53 -11.74
C SER A 208 3.82 3.93 -11.72
N THR A 209 2.73 4.14 -12.47
CA THR A 209 2.07 5.45 -12.55
C THR A 209 1.50 5.87 -11.19
N LEU A 210 0.74 4.99 -10.53
CA LEU A 210 0.12 5.32 -9.24
C LEU A 210 1.17 5.58 -8.16
N VAL A 211 2.21 4.74 -8.09
CA VAL A 211 3.28 4.89 -7.09
C VAL A 211 4.12 6.15 -7.35
N ASP A 212 4.53 6.42 -8.61
CA ASP A 212 5.38 7.57 -8.93
C ASP A 212 4.64 8.91 -8.72
N LEU A 213 3.36 8.99 -9.11
CA LEU A 213 2.52 10.16 -8.83
C LEU A 213 2.34 10.37 -7.34
N ALA A 214 2.06 9.31 -6.57
CA ALA A 214 1.85 9.39 -5.14
C ALA A 214 3.12 9.82 -4.39
N VAL A 215 4.26 9.21 -4.70
CA VAL A 215 5.56 9.57 -4.10
C VAL A 215 5.87 11.04 -4.38
N LYS A 216 5.80 11.46 -5.64
CA LYS A 216 6.14 12.84 -5.99
C LYS A 216 5.16 13.85 -5.41
N SER A 217 3.86 13.56 -5.39
CA SER A 217 2.85 14.42 -4.77
C SER A 217 3.07 14.56 -3.25
N TYR A 218 3.37 13.44 -2.57
CA TYR A 218 3.70 13.44 -1.16
C TYR A 218 4.95 14.28 -0.86
N GLU A 219 6.02 14.08 -1.63
CA GLU A 219 7.28 14.82 -1.44
C GLU A 219 7.10 16.33 -1.62
N LEU A 220 6.38 16.78 -2.65
CA LEU A 220 6.09 18.20 -2.84
C LEU A 220 5.26 18.78 -1.68
N LEU A 221 4.29 18.02 -1.17
CA LEU A 221 3.51 18.44 0.00
C LEU A 221 4.38 18.52 1.25
N ASP A 222 5.14 17.48 1.54
CA ASP A 222 6.00 17.39 2.72
C ASP A 222 7.08 18.49 2.73
N GLU A 223 7.72 18.75 1.58
CA GLU A 223 8.65 19.85 1.40
C GLU A 223 7.99 21.23 1.62
N ALA A 224 6.78 21.43 1.11
CA ALA A 224 6.01 22.64 1.33
C ALA A 224 5.66 22.84 2.82
N LEU A 225 5.22 21.79 3.49
CA LEU A 225 4.91 21.81 4.93
C LEU A 225 6.17 22.07 5.75
N LYS A 226 7.26 21.36 5.51
CA LYS A 226 8.54 21.57 6.22
C LYS A 226 9.06 23.02 6.11
N ALA A 227 8.81 23.65 4.95
CA ALA A 227 9.23 25.03 4.72
C ALA A 227 8.32 26.07 5.39
N GLU A 228 7.00 25.86 5.39
CA GLU A 228 6.02 26.92 5.71
C GLU A 228 5.18 26.61 6.94
N ASN A 229 4.96 25.35 7.25
CA ASN A 229 4.14 24.84 8.37
C ASN A 229 4.75 23.57 8.98
N PRO A 230 5.96 23.64 9.59
CA PRO A 230 6.77 22.47 9.92
C PRO A 230 6.20 21.56 11.02
N TYR A 231 5.13 21.96 11.67
CA TYR A 231 4.45 21.15 12.69
C TYR A 231 3.26 20.37 12.13
N ALA A 232 2.81 20.68 10.92
CA ALA A 232 1.82 19.89 10.21
C ALA A 232 2.45 18.62 9.63
N LYS A 233 1.60 17.65 9.28
CA LYS A 233 2.04 16.36 8.71
C LYS A 233 1.39 16.08 7.37
N ALA A 234 2.20 15.56 6.46
CA ALA A 234 1.74 14.99 5.21
C ALA A 234 1.31 13.53 5.41
N PHE A 235 0.27 13.10 4.67
CA PHE A 235 -0.27 11.75 4.67
C PHE A 235 -0.45 11.27 3.23
N VAL A 236 -0.17 9.99 2.98
CA VAL A 236 -0.54 9.31 1.72
C VAL A 236 -1.85 8.58 1.90
N SER A 237 -2.82 8.81 1.02
CA SER A 237 -4.20 8.29 1.15
C SER A 237 -4.38 7.01 0.33
N VAL A 238 -4.90 5.94 0.96
CA VAL A 238 -5.11 4.64 0.33
C VAL A 238 -6.45 4.01 0.72
N THR A 239 -6.91 3.06 -0.10
CA THR A 239 -8.13 2.27 0.13
C THR A 239 -7.91 1.14 1.15
N HIS A 240 -9.02 0.48 1.53
CA HIS A 240 -9.04 -0.74 2.36
C HIS A 240 -8.64 -2.03 1.59
N ASP A 241 -8.39 -1.95 0.29
CA ASP A 241 -8.06 -3.07 -0.61
C ASP A 241 -6.65 -3.61 -0.34
N TRP A 242 -6.48 -4.42 0.72
CA TRP A 242 -5.15 -4.80 1.22
C TRP A 242 -4.37 -5.70 0.26
N ASN A 243 -4.98 -6.82 -0.16
CA ASN A 243 -4.45 -7.69 -1.22
C ASN A 243 -5.45 -7.81 -2.40
N ASN A 244 -6.33 -6.83 -2.57
CA ASN A 244 -7.27 -6.75 -3.68
C ASN A 244 -6.83 -5.62 -4.64
N ASP A 245 -6.95 -5.84 -5.94
CA ASP A 245 -6.54 -4.91 -6.99
C ASP A 245 -7.66 -3.97 -7.48
N ASN A 246 -8.78 -3.97 -6.79
CA ASN A 246 -9.96 -3.18 -7.16
C ASN A 246 -10.35 -3.38 -8.64
N GLU A 247 -10.58 -4.63 -9.00
CA GLU A 247 -10.94 -5.06 -10.36
C GLU A 247 -9.93 -4.64 -11.45
N GLY A 248 -8.65 -4.53 -11.08
CA GLY A 248 -7.55 -4.16 -11.98
C GLY A 248 -7.43 -2.67 -12.27
N THR A 249 -8.03 -1.82 -11.44
CA THR A 249 -7.86 -0.36 -11.49
C THR A 249 -7.01 0.17 -10.32
N GLY A 250 -6.62 -0.69 -9.39
CA GLY A 250 -5.82 -0.36 -8.21
C GLY A 250 -4.57 -1.23 -8.05
N VAL A 251 -3.61 -0.71 -7.30
CA VAL A 251 -2.52 -1.48 -6.72
C VAL A 251 -2.95 -1.88 -5.31
N PRO A 252 -2.92 -3.17 -4.95
CA PRO A 252 -3.23 -3.61 -3.60
C PRO A 252 -2.48 -2.77 -2.57
N THR A 253 -3.17 -2.29 -1.55
CA THR A 253 -2.63 -1.31 -0.58
C THR A 253 -1.33 -1.79 0.04
N LYS A 254 -1.22 -3.07 0.40
CA LYS A 254 0.03 -3.64 0.93
C LYS A 254 1.19 -3.45 -0.05
N LYS A 255 1.00 -3.86 -1.30
CA LYS A 255 2.03 -3.75 -2.36
C LYS A 255 2.36 -2.29 -2.67
N PHE A 256 1.35 -1.43 -2.69
CA PHE A 256 1.53 0.02 -2.88
C PHE A 256 2.40 0.62 -1.78
N LEU A 257 2.13 0.32 -0.50
CA LEU A 257 2.90 0.82 0.64
C LEU A 257 4.35 0.33 0.63
N ASP A 258 4.59 -0.94 0.25
CA ASP A 258 5.94 -1.49 0.11
C ASP A 258 6.76 -0.68 -0.92
N GLN A 259 6.15 -0.35 -2.06
CA GLN A 259 6.81 0.41 -3.13
C GLN A 259 6.91 1.89 -2.83
N PHE A 260 5.88 2.47 -2.23
CA PHE A 260 5.89 3.86 -1.78
C PHE A 260 7.02 4.09 -0.76
N ALA A 261 7.10 3.25 0.27
CA ALA A 261 8.14 3.32 1.30
C ALA A 261 9.56 3.12 0.74
N ALA A 262 9.71 2.31 -0.32
CA ALA A 262 10.99 2.10 -0.97
C ALA A 262 11.47 3.30 -1.81
N LYS A 263 10.56 4.19 -2.23
CA LYS A 263 10.85 5.32 -3.13
C LYS A 263 10.80 6.68 -2.46
N VAL A 264 9.91 6.86 -1.46
CA VAL A 264 9.73 8.15 -0.79
C VAL A 264 10.99 8.52 0.00
N SER A 265 11.38 9.79 -0.07
CA SER A 265 12.59 10.30 0.61
C SER A 265 12.42 10.45 2.13
N ASP A 266 11.19 10.64 2.61
CA ASP A 266 10.89 10.71 4.05
C ASP A 266 10.67 9.32 4.64
N SER A 267 11.56 8.89 5.52
CA SER A 267 11.45 7.62 6.25
C SER A 267 10.36 7.61 7.33
N ASN A 268 9.76 8.76 7.66
CA ASN A 268 8.71 8.91 8.67
C ASN A 268 7.38 9.38 8.04
N TRP A 269 7.10 8.93 6.82
CA TRP A 269 5.84 9.21 6.14
C TRP A 269 4.62 8.76 6.96
N ASN A 270 3.47 9.36 6.74
CA ASN A 270 2.24 9.01 7.46
C ASN A 270 1.15 8.55 6.50
N LEU A 271 0.19 7.81 7.03
CA LEU A 271 -0.83 7.11 6.27
C LEU A 271 -2.23 7.67 6.55
N ASP A 272 -2.96 7.99 5.50
CA ASP A 272 -4.41 8.15 5.52
C ASP A 272 -5.05 6.88 4.95
N PHE A 273 -5.84 6.20 5.77
CA PHE A 273 -6.42 4.90 5.43
C PHE A 273 -7.95 4.96 5.51
N HIS A 274 -8.63 4.56 4.44
CA HIS A 274 -10.08 4.53 4.39
C HIS A 274 -10.60 3.15 4.78
N ALA A 275 -11.02 2.98 6.03
CA ALA A 275 -11.38 1.69 6.62
C ALA A 275 -12.83 1.29 6.34
N TYR A 276 -13.33 1.52 5.12
CA TYR A 276 -14.68 1.09 4.74
C TYR A 276 -14.84 -0.44 4.76
N PRO A 277 -16.05 -0.95 4.96
CA PRO A 277 -16.32 -2.36 4.67
C PRO A 277 -16.15 -2.63 3.16
N PRO A 278 -15.80 -3.86 2.77
CA PRO A 278 -15.73 -4.23 1.37
C PRO A 278 -17.01 -3.85 0.63
N GLN A 279 -16.87 -3.34 -0.62
CA GLN A 279 -17.98 -2.83 -1.43
C GLN A 279 -18.88 -1.79 -0.72
N MET A 280 -18.38 -1.14 0.33
CA MET A 280 -19.03 -0.07 1.08
C MET A 280 -20.29 -0.47 1.89
N LYS A 281 -20.86 -1.64 1.66
CA LYS A 281 -22.15 -2.07 2.21
C LYS A 281 -22.13 -3.40 2.93
N GLU A 282 -21.03 -4.16 2.84
CA GLU A 282 -21.00 -5.52 3.35
C GLU A 282 -20.98 -5.56 4.88
N GLN A 283 -21.63 -6.59 5.43
CA GLN A 283 -21.52 -6.89 6.85
C GLN A 283 -20.14 -7.49 7.15
N VAL A 284 -19.41 -6.90 8.08
CA VAL A 284 -18.01 -7.25 8.35
C VAL A 284 -17.82 -8.23 9.50
N TRP A 285 -18.87 -8.67 10.20
CA TRP A 285 -18.83 -9.65 11.29
C TRP A 285 -19.70 -10.88 11.00
N THR A 286 -19.66 -11.36 9.77
CA THR A 286 -20.38 -12.58 9.39
C THR A 286 -19.42 -13.73 9.15
N LYS A 287 -19.94 -14.96 9.15
CA LYS A 287 -19.15 -16.12 8.75
C LYS A 287 -18.61 -15.99 7.30
N ALA A 288 -19.38 -15.34 6.43
CA ALA A 288 -18.96 -15.10 5.05
C ALA A 288 -17.79 -14.10 4.98
N SER A 289 -17.86 -13.01 5.76
CA SER A 289 -16.79 -12.00 5.78
C SER A 289 -15.48 -12.53 6.38
N ALA A 290 -15.52 -13.52 7.26
CA ALA A 290 -14.33 -14.14 7.84
C ALA A 290 -13.41 -14.80 6.77
N ALA A 291 -13.94 -15.12 5.60
CA ALA A 291 -13.15 -15.71 4.52
C ALA A 291 -12.19 -14.71 3.83
N TYR A 292 -12.49 -13.41 3.88
CA TYR A 292 -11.71 -12.36 3.24
C TYR A 292 -11.26 -11.24 4.20
N LEU A 293 -11.70 -11.29 5.47
CA LEU A 293 -11.26 -10.44 6.58
C LEU A 293 -10.52 -11.29 7.60
N THR A 294 -9.40 -11.85 7.20
CA THR A 294 -8.56 -12.65 8.10
C THR A 294 -7.69 -11.74 8.98
N HIS A 295 -7.10 -12.31 10.04
CA HIS A 295 -6.27 -11.57 11.00
C HIS A 295 -4.76 -11.68 10.69
N ASP A 296 -4.41 -12.02 9.47
CA ASP A 296 -3.03 -12.14 8.98
C ASP A 296 -2.78 -11.24 7.77
N VAL A 297 -1.52 -11.14 7.34
CA VAL A 297 -1.12 -10.28 6.22
C VAL A 297 -1.65 -10.72 4.86
N GLY A 298 -2.20 -11.94 4.75
CA GLY A 298 -2.85 -12.47 3.55
C GLY A 298 -4.30 -12.04 3.40
N THR A 299 -4.87 -11.31 4.36
CA THR A 299 -6.25 -10.80 4.27
C THR A 299 -6.49 -10.03 2.98
N GLN A 300 -7.66 -10.14 2.38
CA GLN A 300 -7.98 -9.40 1.15
C GLN A 300 -8.26 -7.91 1.42
N PHE A 301 -8.98 -7.63 2.51
CA PHE A 301 -9.34 -6.27 2.90
C PHE A 301 -8.97 -6.01 4.35
N ILE A 302 -8.78 -4.74 4.70
CA ILE A 302 -8.65 -4.31 6.10
C ILE A 302 -9.74 -3.30 6.40
N CYS A 303 -10.49 -3.55 7.47
CA CYS A 303 -11.46 -2.62 8.05
C CYS A 303 -11.48 -2.79 9.58
N ALA A 304 -12.49 -2.30 10.26
CA ALA A 304 -12.48 -2.31 11.73
C ALA A 304 -12.22 -3.68 12.38
N PRO A 305 -12.81 -4.83 11.93
CA PRO A 305 -12.62 -6.12 12.59
C PRO A 305 -11.18 -6.65 12.61
N ASN A 306 -10.36 -6.29 11.62
CA ASN A 306 -8.99 -6.74 11.48
C ASN A 306 -7.98 -5.58 11.33
N PHE A 307 -8.27 -4.45 11.95
CA PHE A 307 -7.45 -3.23 11.86
C PHE A 307 -6.03 -3.42 12.42
N GLU A 308 -5.85 -4.34 13.34
CA GLU A 308 -4.51 -4.70 13.87
C GLU A 308 -3.56 -5.22 12.80
N VAL A 309 -4.07 -5.81 11.71
CA VAL A 309 -3.22 -6.26 10.58
C VAL A 309 -2.47 -5.07 9.98
N LEU A 310 -3.17 -3.95 9.71
CA LEU A 310 -2.55 -2.73 9.21
C LEU A 310 -1.50 -2.18 10.19
N THR A 311 -1.89 -1.98 11.44
CA THR A 311 -1.03 -1.32 12.42
C THR A 311 0.19 -2.16 12.76
N ASN A 312 0.05 -3.49 12.85
CA ASN A 312 1.17 -4.40 13.02
C ASN A 312 2.08 -4.42 11.79
N TYR A 313 1.49 -4.39 10.58
CA TYR A 313 2.28 -4.33 9.35
C TYR A 313 3.13 -3.07 9.28
N ILE A 314 2.56 -1.90 9.56
CA ILE A 314 3.28 -0.62 9.58
C ILE A 314 4.41 -0.67 10.62
N LYS A 315 4.11 -1.04 11.87
CA LYS A 315 5.11 -1.13 12.94
C LYS A 315 6.26 -2.06 12.58
N ASN A 316 5.94 -3.21 12.03
CA ASN A 316 6.90 -4.29 11.80
C ASN A 316 7.78 -4.07 10.55
N ASN A 317 7.30 -3.35 9.54
CA ASN A 317 8.03 -3.19 8.28
C ASN A 317 8.61 -1.78 8.10
N PHE A 318 7.99 -0.76 8.71
CA PHE A 318 8.41 0.63 8.51
C PHE A 318 8.77 1.34 9.83
N GLY A 319 8.29 0.85 10.98
CA GLY A 319 8.58 1.40 12.29
C GLY A 319 7.36 2.01 12.99
N SER A 320 7.53 2.35 14.27
CA SER A 320 6.43 2.84 15.14
C SER A 320 6.20 4.36 15.06
N ASN A 321 7.02 5.10 14.30
CA ASN A 321 6.91 6.56 14.22
C ASN A 321 5.85 7.04 13.22
N HIS A 322 5.35 6.14 12.36
CA HIS A 322 4.31 6.46 11.38
C HIS A 322 2.98 6.70 12.09
N ARG A 323 2.33 7.80 11.73
CA ARG A 323 0.98 8.12 12.22
C ARG A 323 -0.05 7.75 11.17
N ILE A 324 -1.25 7.44 11.62
CA ILE A 324 -2.39 7.08 10.77
C ILE A 324 -3.53 8.06 11.03
N ILE A 325 -4.24 8.44 9.99
CA ILE A 325 -5.57 9.04 10.10
C ILE A 325 -6.57 8.14 9.36
N LEU A 326 -7.77 8.04 9.88
CA LEU A 326 -8.92 7.44 9.22
C LEU A 326 -9.82 8.59 8.77
N SER A 327 -9.58 9.12 7.57
CA SER A 327 -10.27 10.34 7.13
C SER A 327 -11.61 10.09 6.50
N GLU A 328 -11.86 8.87 6.05
CA GLU A 328 -13.14 8.45 5.47
C GLU A 328 -13.49 7.03 5.89
N GLN A 329 -14.58 6.85 6.63
CA GLN A 329 -15.24 5.57 6.85
C GLN A 329 -16.67 5.79 7.29
N SER A 330 -17.50 4.82 7.05
CA SER A 330 -18.86 4.73 7.59
C SER A 330 -19.44 3.34 7.37
N TYR A 331 -20.65 3.12 7.84
CA TYR A 331 -21.36 1.85 7.73
C TYR A 331 -22.80 2.11 7.31
N ASP A 332 -23.29 1.31 6.35
CA ASP A 332 -24.66 1.39 5.86
C ASP A 332 -25.63 0.79 6.88
N SER A 333 -26.71 1.49 7.19
CA SER A 333 -27.74 1.03 8.12
C SER A 333 -28.79 0.09 7.50
N THR A 334 -28.61 -0.33 6.26
CA THR A 334 -29.51 -1.30 5.59
C THR A 334 -29.64 -2.61 6.35
N TYR A 335 -28.59 -3.03 7.06
CA TYR A 335 -28.58 -4.23 7.89
C TYR A 335 -29.10 -3.99 9.31
N GLY A 336 -29.41 -2.77 9.68
CA GLY A 336 -29.93 -2.33 10.96
C GLY A 336 -29.19 -1.12 11.51
N GLU A 337 -29.92 -0.22 12.13
CA GLU A 337 -29.35 0.99 12.76
C GLU A 337 -28.47 0.66 13.96
N GLU A 338 -28.82 -0.40 14.70
CA GLU A 338 -28.01 -0.84 15.84
C GLU A 338 -26.70 -1.50 15.41
N GLU A 339 -26.70 -2.20 14.27
CA GLU A 339 -25.50 -2.75 13.64
C GLU A 339 -24.58 -1.62 13.19
N GLN A 340 -25.12 -0.60 12.52
CA GLN A 340 -24.36 0.60 12.14
C GLN A 340 -23.74 1.27 13.39
N ALA A 341 -24.54 1.50 14.43
CA ALA A 341 -24.08 2.11 15.67
C ALA A 341 -22.93 1.34 16.34
N ALA A 342 -23.07 0.02 16.41
CA ALA A 342 -22.04 -0.87 16.95
C ALA A 342 -20.74 -0.80 16.13
N MET A 343 -20.84 -0.85 14.80
CA MET A 343 -19.68 -0.80 13.89
C MET A 343 -18.93 0.53 14.01
N ILE A 344 -19.64 1.65 14.14
CA ILE A 344 -19.05 2.97 14.37
C ILE A 344 -18.26 3.00 15.68
N ALA A 345 -18.85 2.50 16.77
CA ALA A 345 -18.17 2.39 18.05
C ALA A 345 -16.90 1.52 17.96
N TYR A 346 -17.02 0.36 17.34
CA TYR A 346 -15.89 -0.58 17.19
C TYR A 346 -14.74 0.07 16.44
N THR A 347 -15.00 0.71 15.29
CA THR A 347 -13.98 1.40 14.50
C THR A 347 -13.25 2.45 15.33
N TYR A 348 -13.99 3.24 16.08
CA TYR A 348 -13.42 4.27 16.94
C TYR A 348 -12.48 3.69 18.00
N TYR A 349 -12.93 2.67 18.72
CA TYR A 349 -12.11 2.06 19.78
C TYR A 349 -10.97 1.19 19.24
N ALA A 350 -11.12 0.55 18.08
CA ALA A 350 -10.01 -0.11 17.40
C ALA A 350 -8.90 0.90 17.04
N ALA A 351 -9.29 2.07 16.52
CA ALA A 351 -8.37 3.17 16.25
C ALA A 351 -7.69 3.68 17.52
N VAL A 352 -8.44 3.93 18.60
CA VAL A 352 -7.91 4.35 19.93
C VAL A 352 -6.87 3.36 20.44
N ASN A 353 -7.22 2.07 20.49
CA ASN A 353 -6.37 1.03 21.07
C ASN A 353 -5.16 0.66 20.21
N SER A 354 -5.15 1.04 18.93
CA SER A 354 -3.98 0.87 18.08
C SER A 354 -2.77 1.71 18.52
N GLY A 355 -3.04 2.85 19.17
CA GLY A 355 -2.03 3.84 19.59
C GLY A 355 -1.36 4.59 18.44
N MET A 356 -1.76 4.34 17.18
CA MET A 356 -1.14 4.93 15.98
C MET A 356 -2.02 5.98 15.31
N VAL A 357 -3.31 6.03 15.61
CA VAL A 357 -4.29 6.89 14.92
C VAL A 357 -4.39 8.25 15.59
N ASP A 358 -4.39 9.32 14.79
CA ASP A 358 -4.52 10.71 15.26
C ASP A 358 -5.90 11.31 15.00
N ALA A 359 -6.63 10.84 13.99
CA ALA A 359 -7.97 11.31 13.66
C ALA A 359 -8.84 10.17 13.10
N VAL A 360 -10.12 10.19 13.45
CA VAL A 360 -11.16 9.29 12.89
C VAL A 360 -12.33 10.16 12.48
N THR A 361 -12.48 10.38 11.17
CA THR A 361 -13.57 11.18 10.62
C THR A 361 -14.57 10.29 9.87
N PHE A 362 -15.83 10.35 10.30
CA PHE A 362 -16.90 9.60 9.65
C PHE A 362 -17.52 10.42 8.53
N THR A 363 -17.76 9.77 7.37
CA THR A 363 -18.47 10.40 6.26
C THR A 363 -19.96 10.27 6.44
N THR A 364 -20.62 11.29 5.95
CA THR A 364 -22.06 11.49 5.88
C THR A 364 -22.73 11.66 7.24
N TRP A 365 -23.06 12.90 7.54
CA TRP A 365 -23.82 13.25 8.73
C TRP A 365 -25.29 12.84 8.65
N GLN A 366 -25.90 12.98 7.49
CA GLN A 366 -27.27 12.66 7.20
C GLN A 366 -27.40 11.82 5.93
N ASP A 367 -28.31 10.85 5.91
CA ASP A 367 -28.63 10.04 4.74
C ASP A 367 -29.03 10.93 3.55
N THR A 368 -28.69 10.49 2.35
CA THR A 368 -28.94 11.24 1.12
C THR A 368 -29.71 10.41 0.09
N ASN A 369 -30.38 11.10 -0.85
CA ASN A 369 -31.01 10.48 -2.03
C ASN A 369 -30.16 10.60 -3.29
N SER A 370 -28.85 10.85 -3.16
CA SER A 370 -28.00 11.09 -4.31
C SER A 370 -27.90 9.84 -5.17
N VAL A 371 -28.33 9.90 -6.41
CA VAL A 371 -28.17 8.85 -7.42
C VAL A 371 -26.71 8.60 -7.83
N TYR A 372 -25.78 9.40 -7.33
CA TYR A 372 -24.37 9.35 -7.67
C TYR A 372 -23.50 8.59 -6.65
N HIS A 373 -24.05 8.19 -5.49
CA HIS A 373 -23.30 7.54 -4.43
C HIS A 373 -24.09 6.40 -3.80
N ASP A 374 -23.43 5.28 -3.63
CA ASP A 374 -23.91 4.11 -2.89
C ASP A 374 -23.99 4.34 -1.36
N TYR A 375 -23.90 5.59 -0.87
CA TYR A 375 -23.82 5.98 0.54
C TYR A 375 -25.16 6.39 1.15
N TYR A 376 -26.26 5.88 0.65
CA TYR A 376 -27.60 6.39 0.98
C TYR A 376 -27.93 6.38 2.45
N ASN A 377 -27.51 5.35 3.20
CA ASN A 377 -27.93 5.10 4.56
C ASN A 377 -26.76 5.13 5.57
N MET A 378 -25.69 5.85 5.28
CA MET A 378 -24.50 5.92 6.15
C MET A 378 -24.56 7.03 7.19
N GLY A 379 -25.54 7.92 7.14
CA GLY A 379 -25.70 9.05 8.05
C GLY A 379 -25.99 8.64 9.48
N MET A 380 -25.68 9.55 10.41
CA MET A 380 -26.13 9.50 11.81
C MET A 380 -27.58 9.92 11.96
N LEU A 381 -28.09 10.66 10.98
CA LEU A 381 -29.47 11.03 10.80
C LEU A 381 -30.06 10.32 9.59
N ASP A 382 -31.35 9.99 9.63
CA ASP A 382 -32.06 9.51 8.44
C ASP A 382 -32.26 10.66 7.43
N ILE A 383 -32.82 10.35 6.27
CA ILE A 383 -33.04 11.33 5.20
C ILE A 383 -33.97 12.49 5.62
N ASN A 384 -34.82 12.29 6.62
CA ASN A 384 -35.74 13.29 7.15
C ASN A 384 -35.12 14.09 8.30
N GLY A 385 -33.90 13.78 8.73
CA GLY A 385 -33.21 14.41 9.84
C GLY A 385 -33.55 13.81 11.21
N ASN A 386 -34.19 12.63 11.26
CA ASN A 386 -34.44 11.93 12.53
C ASN A 386 -33.13 11.20 12.96
N LYS A 387 -32.91 11.15 14.27
CA LYS A 387 -31.77 10.47 14.86
C LYS A 387 -31.88 8.96 14.67
N LYS A 388 -30.83 8.33 14.14
CA LYS A 388 -30.66 6.89 14.15
C LYS A 388 -29.97 6.44 15.44
N ALA A 389 -29.94 5.14 15.71
CA ALA A 389 -29.20 4.56 16.85
C ALA A 389 -27.74 5.00 16.93
N SER A 390 -27.11 5.20 15.78
CA SER A 390 -25.73 5.68 15.65
C SER A 390 -25.50 7.10 16.17
N TYR A 391 -26.52 7.95 16.22
CA TYR A 391 -26.40 9.33 16.69
C TYR A 391 -25.89 9.42 18.12
N ASP A 392 -26.55 8.72 19.05
CA ASP A 392 -26.17 8.78 20.47
C ASP A 392 -24.85 8.03 20.72
N VAL A 393 -24.60 6.93 20.02
CA VAL A 393 -23.29 6.25 20.05
C VAL A 393 -22.19 7.20 19.62
N PHE A 394 -22.34 7.85 18.48
CA PHE A 394 -21.36 8.83 17.98
C PHE A 394 -21.19 10.00 18.96
N LYS A 395 -22.29 10.53 19.50
CA LYS A 395 -22.24 11.63 20.46
C LYS A 395 -21.40 11.29 21.69
N TYR A 396 -21.62 10.12 22.28
CA TYR A 396 -21.10 9.78 23.61
C TYR A 396 -19.85 8.89 23.63
N MET A 397 -19.39 8.33 22.49
CA MET A 397 -18.28 7.35 22.48
C MET A 397 -16.94 7.88 23.00
N ASN A 398 -16.72 9.18 23.00
CA ASN A 398 -15.52 9.81 23.56
C ASN A 398 -15.76 10.55 24.90
N THR A 399 -16.86 10.23 25.60
CA THR A 399 -17.25 10.86 26.87
C THR A 399 -17.43 9.83 27.98
N ASN A 400 -17.64 10.30 29.22
CA ASN A 400 -17.94 9.43 30.35
C ASN A 400 -19.32 8.76 30.25
N ASP A 401 -20.25 9.33 29.49
CA ASP A 401 -21.61 8.81 29.30
C ASP A 401 -21.65 7.58 28.38
N LYS A 402 -20.48 7.18 27.79
CA LYS A 402 -20.35 5.96 26.98
C LYS A 402 -20.92 4.71 27.67
N THR A 403 -20.87 4.66 29.01
CA THR A 403 -21.40 3.52 29.77
C THR A 403 -22.92 3.31 29.57
N THR A 404 -23.65 4.39 29.31
CA THR A 404 -25.09 4.34 29.06
C THR A 404 -25.43 4.09 27.60
N TYR A 405 -24.70 4.74 26.68
CA TYR A 405 -25.10 4.83 25.28
C TYR A 405 -24.26 3.93 24.34
N VAL A 406 -23.08 3.50 24.75
CA VAL A 406 -22.13 2.79 23.88
C VAL A 406 -21.80 1.38 24.41
N ASP A 407 -21.54 1.24 25.72
CA ASP A 407 -21.19 -0.06 26.30
C ASP A 407 -22.24 -1.18 26.08
N PRO A 408 -23.57 -0.89 25.98
CA PRO A 408 -24.57 -1.90 25.64
C PRO A 408 -24.30 -2.64 24.31
N TYR A 409 -23.59 -1.99 23.35
CA TYR A 409 -23.26 -2.58 22.06
C TYR A 409 -22.13 -3.61 22.12
N LEU A 410 -21.35 -3.68 23.22
CA LEU A 410 -20.30 -4.70 23.40
C LEU A 410 -20.85 -6.13 23.29
N ALA A 411 -22.09 -6.37 23.76
CA ALA A 411 -22.70 -7.70 23.67
C ALA A 411 -22.90 -8.18 22.23
N LYS A 412 -23.09 -7.27 21.26
CA LYS A 412 -23.24 -7.63 19.84
C LYS A 412 -21.97 -8.24 19.29
N PHE A 413 -20.79 -7.72 19.66
CA PHE A 413 -19.50 -8.22 19.14
C PHE A 413 -19.20 -9.65 19.60
N SER A 414 -19.53 -9.99 20.82
CA SER A 414 -19.39 -11.37 21.30
C SER A 414 -20.24 -12.34 20.48
N ASN A 415 -21.45 -11.94 20.12
CA ASN A 415 -22.34 -12.74 19.28
C ASN A 415 -21.83 -12.85 17.84
N TRP A 416 -21.29 -11.76 17.27
CA TRP A 416 -20.82 -11.73 15.89
C TRP A 416 -19.47 -12.43 15.68
N THR A 417 -18.53 -12.23 16.61
CA THR A 417 -17.16 -12.74 16.47
C THR A 417 -16.98 -14.12 17.09
N GLY A 418 -17.90 -14.57 17.92
CA GLY A 418 -17.72 -15.77 18.75
C GLY A 418 -16.68 -15.59 19.89
N ARG A 419 -16.08 -14.41 20.02
CA ARG A 419 -15.10 -14.06 21.06
C ARG A 419 -15.78 -13.33 22.20
N SER A 420 -15.30 -13.49 23.43
CA SER A 420 -15.76 -12.70 24.58
C SER A 420 -15.09 -11.34 24.54
N ILE A 421 -15.84 -10.32 24.12
CA ILE A 421 -15.40 -8.91 24.16
C ILE A 421 -16.19 -8.24 25.29
N THR A 422 -15.50 -7.85 26.35
CA THR A 422 -16.13 -7.34 27.59
C THR A 422 -15.83 -5.87 27.84
N SER A 423 -14.91 -5.27 27.10
CA SER A 423 -14.53 -3.86 27.22
C SER A 423 -14.09 -3.27 25.89
N TRP A 424 -14.10 -1.93 25.78
CA TRP A 424 -13.51 -1.17 24.66
C TRP A 424 -12.00 -0.97 24.81
N SER A 425 -11.31 -1.89 25.46
CA SER A 425 -9.85 -1.91 25.62
C SER A 425 -9.19 -2.82 24.60
N ASP A 426 -8.00 -3.27 24.86
CA ASP A 426 -7.18 -4.09 23.94
C ASP A 426 -7.88 -5.38 23.47
N ASP A 427 -8.89 -5.87 24.21
CA ASP A 427 -9.64 -7.07 23.83
C ASP A 427 -10.59 -6.88 22.63
N ILE A 428 -10.85 -5.68 22.17
CA ILE A 428 -11.56 -5.48 20.90
C ILE A 428 -10.66 -5.77 19.69
N LEU A 429 -9.34 -5.55 19.79
CA LEU A 429 -8.41 -6.03 18.79
C LEU A 429 -8.38 -7.55 18.82
N TYR A 430 -8.10 -8.17 17.68
CA TYR A 430 -8.07 -9.62 17.59
C TYR A 430 -7.09 -10.21 18.62
N GLN A 431 -7.58 -11.19 19.36
CA GLN A 431 -6.78 -12.01 20.25
C GLN A 431 -7.04 -13.48 19.89
N PRO A 432 -6.01 -14.27 19.59
CA PRO A 432 -6.17 -15.69 19.31
C PRO A 432 -6.84 -16.44 20.47
N GLU A 433 -7.65 -17.44 20.16
CA GLU A 433 -8.28 -18.29 21.19
C GLU A 433 -7.22 -18.97 22.06
N LYS A 434 -7.47 -19.02 23.37
CA LYS A 434 -6.56 -19.71 24.30
C LYS A 434 -6.51 -21.21 23.99
N THR A 435 -5.30 -21.73 23.85
CA THR A 435 -5.04 -23.15 23.57
C THR A 435 -3.90 -23.69 24.45
N THR A 436 -3.83 -25.01 24.61
CA THR A 436 -2.71 -25.70 25.24
C THR A 436 -1.74 -26.30 24.23
N ALA A 437 -1.96 -26.13 22.95
CA ALA A 437 -1.06 -26.56 21.89
C ALA A 437 0.32 -25.93 22.05
N THR A 438 1.37 -26.63 21.63
CA THR A 438 2.77 -26.19 21.78
C THR A 438 3.53 -26.32 20.47
N VAL A 439 4.54 -25.44 20.30
CA VAL A 439 5.56 -25.62 19.26
C VAL A 439 6.53 -26.71 19.73
N ASN A 440 6.82 -27.71 18.89
CA ASN A 440 7.67 -28.86 19.21
C ASN A 440 9.11 -28.66 18.73
N SER A 441 9.30 -27.93 17.62
CA SER A 441 10.63 -27.59 17.12
C SER A 441 10.60 -26.24 16.36
N ALA A 442 11.73 -25.55 16.37
CA ALA A 442 11.96 -24.32 15.64
C ALA A 442 13.41 -24.32 15.15
N SER A 443 13.65 -23.98 13.88
CA SER A 443 14.99 -23.90 13.29
C SER A 443 15.06 -22.77 12.27
N LEU A 444 16.06 -21.90 12.41
CA LEU A 444 16.32 -20.82 11.49
C LEU A 444 16.81 -21.35 10.14
N TYR A 445 16.26 -20.79 9.10
CA TYR A 445 16.70 -20.96 7.72
C TYR A 445 17.23 -19.63 7.19
N TYR A 446 18.55 -19.57 6.98
CA TYR A 446 19.24 -18.40 6.44
C TYR A 446 19.75 -18.74 5.04
N PRO A 447 19.06 -18.33 4.00
CA PRO A 447 19.52 -18.50 2.61
C PRO A 447 20.64 -17.48 2.32
N GLU A 448 21.90 -17.93 2.37
CA GLU A 448 23.08 -17.07 2.11
C GLU A 448 23.04 -16.44 0.73
N ASP A 449 22.39 -17.08 -0.18
CA ASP A 449 22.19 -16.81 -1.58
C ASP A 449 21.08 -15.81 -1.89
N GLN A 450 20.16 -15.54 -0.94
CA GLN A 450 19.08 -14.57 -1.08
C GLN A 450 19.38 -13.23 -0.36
N GLN A 451 20.64 -13.02 0.01
CA GLN A 451 21.07 -11.79 0.66
C GLN A 451 21.45 -10.74 -0.39
N ASP A 452 20.74 -9.62 -0.41
CA ASP A 452 20.94 -8.53 -1.37
C ASP A 452 22.02 -7.50 -0.94
N GLY A 453 22.70 -7.75 0.17
CA GLY A 453 23.68 -6.84 0.74
C GLY A 453 23.10 -5.55 1.34
N LYS A 454 21.79 -5.34 1.22
CA LYS A 454 21.06 -4.21 1.79
C LYS A 454 20.13 -4.63 2.91
N SER A 455 19.63 -5.85 2.85
CA SER A 455 18.75 -6.42 3.85
C SER A 455 19.25 -7.79 4.31
N VAL A 456 18.82 -8.20 5.48
CA VAL A 456 18.93 -9.58 5.99
C VAL A 456 17.62 -10.28 5.70
N PHE A 457 17.66 -11.35 4.91
CA PHE A 457 16.50 -12.20 4.65
C PHE A 457 16.68 -13.54 5.34
N ILE A 458 15.75 -13.90 6.23
CA ILE A 458 15.85 -15.08 7.11
C ILE A 458 14.45 -15.60 7.48
N GLY A 459 14.29 -16.89 7.60
CA GLY A 459 13.04 -17.53 7.98
C GLY A 459 13.19 -18.48 9.17
N LEU A 460 12.07 -18.88 9.78
CA LEU A 460 12.00 -19.91 10.80
C LEU A 460 11.08 -21.03 10.34
N THR A 461 11.61 -22.25 10.30
CA THR A 461 10.80 -23.47 10.10
C THR A 461 10.39 -24.03 11.45
N THR A 462 9.14 -24.50 11.55
CA THR A 462 8.55 -24.97 12.80
C THR A 462 7.82 -26.30 12.64
N SER A 463 7.61 -26.99 13.73
CA SER A 463 6.64 -28.09 13.83
C SER A 463 5.82 -27.90 15.11
N PRO A 464 4.49 -27.82 15.04
CA PRO A 464 3.68 -27.76 13.80
C PRO A 464 4.05 -26.54 12.94
N THR A 465 3.68 -26.60 11.67
CA THR A 465 3.81 -25.47 10.74
C THR A 465 2.68 -24.47 10.92
N LYS A 466 2.81 -23.26 10.35
CA LYS A 466 1.73 -22.27 10.34
C LYS A 466 0.45 -22.73 9.60
N ASP A 467 0.57 -23.69 8.69
CA ASP A 467 -0.57 -24.25 7.96
C ASP A 467 -1.36 -25.28 8.80
N GLU A 468 -0.74 -25.79 9.87
CA GLU A 468 -1.33 -26.75 10.79
C GLU A 468 -1.88 -26.07 12.05
N LEU A 469 -1.29 -24.96 12.47
CA LEU A 469 -1.63 -24.26 13.69
C LEU A 469 -1.22 -22.78 13.60
N ASP A 470 -2.08 -21.87 14.01
CA ASP A 470 -1.75 -20.45 14.08
C ASP A 470 -0.55 -20.18 14.99
N LEU A 471 0.50 -19.64 14.45
CA LEU A 471 1.76 -19.35 15.14
C LEU A 471 2.06 -17.86 15.12
N GLU A 472 2.55 -17.34 16.22
CA GLU A 472 3.07 -15.97 16.33
C GLU A 472 4.59 -15.99 16.41
N TYR A 473 5.22 -15.05 15.69
CA TYR A 473 6.67 -14.93 15.59
C TYR A 473 7.11 -13.53 16.05
N LYS A 474 8.20 -13.50 16.82
CA LYS A 474 8.88 -12.24 17.22
C LYS A 474 10.34 -12.32 16.80
N TRP A 475 10.84 -11.25 16.16
CA TRP A 475 12.21 -11.16 15.72
C TRP A 475 12.96 -10.10 16.51
N THR A 476 14.10 -10.47 17.06
CA THR A 476 14.97 -9.58 17.84
C THR A 476 16.38 -9.62 17.33
N GLY A 477 17.11 -8.51 17.50
CA GLY A 477 18.52 -8.39 17.17
C GLY A 477 19.37 -8.08 18.41
N TYR A 478 20.61 -8.53 18.39
CA TYR A 478 21.65 -8.07 19.31
C TYR A 478 22.85 -7.61 18.49
N ASN A 479 23.25 -6.36 18.64
CA ASN A 479 24.42 -5.82 17.97
C ASN A 479 25.66 -6.03 18.84
N TYR A 480 26.63 -6.84 18.36
CA TYR A 480 27.85 -7.16 19.11
C TYR A 480 28.80 -5.95 19.29
N THR A 481 28.73 -4.96 18.41
CA THR A 481 29.56 -3.76 18.47
C THR A 481 29.06 -2.81 19.57
N THR A 482 27.77 -2.52 19.58
CA THR A 482 27.15 -1.62 20.59
C THR A 482 26.76 -2.33 21.87
N ARG A 483 26.71 -3.68 21.85
CA ARG A 483 26.24 -4.54 22.94
C ARG A 483 24.80 -4.28 23.36
N GLN A 484 23.96 -3.89 22.42
CA GLN A 484 22.55 -3.60 22.66
C GLN A 484 21.65 -4.62 21.97
N SER A 485 20.57 -5.00 22.67
CA SER A 485 19.45 -5.74 22.09
C SER A 485 18.39 -4.75 21.60
N PHE A 486 17.70 -5.13 20.54
CA PHE A 486 16.61 -4.35 19.97
C PHE A 486 15.56 -5.27 19.36
N ASP A 487 14.31 -4.81 19.32
CA ASP A 487 13.25 -5.51 18.60
C ASP A 487 13.34 -5.16 17.11
N ILE A 488 13.25 -6.19 16.26
CA ILE A 488 13.19 -6.01 14.79
C ILE A 488 11.73 -6.09 14.33
N LYS A 489 11.01 -7.12 14.79
CA LYS A 489 9.57 -7.29 14.59
C LYS A 489 8.95 -7.76 15.90
N ASP A 490 7.88 -7.13 16.33
CA ASP A 490 7.10 -7.62 17.47
C ASP A 490 6.23 -8.82 17.07
N TRP A 491 5.53 -9.42 18.02
CA TRP A 491 4.69 -10.58 17.80
C TRP A 491 3.71 -10.37 16.66
N ALA A 492 3.76 -11.21 15.64
CA ALA A 492 2.89 -11.19 14.49
C ALA A 492 2.49 -12.61 14.08
N LEU A 493 1.20 -12.78 13.75
CA LEU A 493 0.63 -14.05 13.32
C LEU A 493 1.24 -14.46 11.97
N ASN A 494 1.61 -15.75 11.86
CA ASN A 494 2.11 -16.38 10.64
C ASN A 494 3.21 -15.59 9.90
N SER A 495 4.08 -14.93 10.67
CA SER A 495 5.17 -14.06 10.18
C SER A 495 6.54 -14.74 10.32
N GLU A 496 6.67 -15.93 9.78
CA GLU A 496 7.88 -16.77 9.85
C GLU A 496 9.07 -16.22 9.07
N TRP A 497 8.87 -15.25 8.19
CA TRP A 497 9.92 -14.61 7.40
C TRP A 497 10.22 -13.21 7.86
N LEU A 498 11.51 -12.87 7.91
CA LEU A 498 12.03 -11.54 8.18
C LEU A 498 12.82 -11.04 6.98
N ARG A 499 12.49 -9.82 6.52
CA ARG A 499 13.41 -8.99 5.72
C ARG A 499 13.70 -7.74 6.55
N TRP A 500 14.93 -7.62 7.02
CA TRP A 500 15.35 -6.53 7.89
C TRP A 500 16.42 -5.68 7.21
N PHE A 501 16.29 -4.36 7.29
CA PHE A 501 17.22 -3.39 6.73
C PHE A 501 18.08 -2.79 7.85
N PRO A 502 19.27 -3.33 8.11
CA PRO A 502 20.18 -2.79 9.12
C PRO A 502 20.73 -1.43 8.66
N THR A 503 20.94 -0.52 9.62
CA THR A 503 21.47 0.83 9.36
C THR A 503 22.97 0.94 9.61
N GLU A 504 23.60 -0.07 10.19
CA GLU A 504 25.01 -0.07 10.56
C GLU A 504 25.70 -1.38 10.18
N ASN A 505 26.97 -1.27 9.78
CA ASN A 505 27.82 -2.46 9.58
C ASN A 505 28.24 -3.03 10.92
N ALA A 506 27.81 -4.20 11.22
CA ALA A 506 28.16 -4.92 12.44
C ALA A 506 27.90 -6.43 12.32
N THR A 507 28.37 -7.19 13.29
CA THR A 507 27.88 -8.55 13.51
C THR A 507 26.65 -8.47 14.42
N TYR A 508 25.59 -9.09 13.99
CA TYR A 508 24.32 -9.16 14.73
C TYR A 508 23.97 -10.60 15.05
N LYS A 509 23.46 -10.84 16.24
CA LYS A 509 22.73 -12.06 16.55
C LYS A 509 21.26 -11.82 16.27
N ILE A 510 20.69 -12.47 15.28
CA ILE A 510 19.27 -12.42 14.98
C ILE A 510 18.60 -13.62 15.61
N THR A 511 17.54 -13.39 16.38
CA THR A 511 16.77 -14.42 17.06
C THR A 511 15.32 -14.35 16.63
N CYS A 512 14.76 -15.48 16.23
CA CYS A 512 13.31 -15.62 16.09
C CYS A 512 12.77 -16.41 17.26
N THR A 513 11.78 -15.86 17.95
CA THR A 513 10.99 -16.58 18.97
C THR A 513 9.61 -16.85 18.39
N VAL A 514 9.16 -18.10 18.48
CA VAL A 514 7.85 -18.54 18.01
C VAL A 514 7.03 -19.07 19.17
N ARG A 515 5.72 -18.88 19.12
CA ARG A 515 4.75 -19.48 20.04
C ARG A 515 3.47 -19.83 19.31
N VAL A 516 2.68 -20.72 19.88
CA VAL A 516 1.32 -20.95 19.40
C VAL A 516 0.47 -19.72 19.75
N ALA A 517 -0.25 -19.21 18.77
CA ALA A 517 -1.22 -18.15 19.01
C ALA A 517 -2.22 -18.58 20.09
N GLY A 518 -2.46 -17.71 21.08
CA GLY A 518 -3.29 -18.03 22.25
C GLY A 518 -2.61 -18.88 23.34
N ASN A 519 -1.34 -19.28 23.19
CA ASN A 519 -0.53 -19.91 24.24
C ASN A 519 0.81 -19.21 24.43
N PRO A 520 0.87 -18.09 25.17
CA PRO A 520 2.10 -17.32 25.38
C PRO A 520 3.24 -18.11 26.05
N SER A 521 2.93 -19.20 26.72
CA SER A 521 3.93 -20.03 27.39
C SER A 521 4.58 -21.08 26.50
N SER A 522 4.12 -21.28 25.27
CA SER A 522 4.61 -22.27 24.31
C SER A 522 5.81 -21.80 23.49
N THR A 523 6.65 -20.92 24.00
CA THR A 523 7.73 -20.29 23.26
C THR A 523 8.90 -21.24 22.98
N LEU A 524 9.36 -21.25 21.72
CA LEU A 524 10.67 -21.73 21.31
C LEU A 524 11.39 -20.64 20.54
N ASN A 525 12.71 -20.72 20.46
CA ASN A 525 13.50 -19.80 19.67
C ASN A 525 14.70 -20.48 19.04
N ASP A 526 15.20 -19.88 17.95
CA ASP A 526 16.50 -20.16 17.39
C ASP A 526 17.18 -18.85 17.00
N SER A 527 18.53 -18.85 16.88
CA SER A 527 19.30 -17.67 16.62
C SER A 527 20.51 -17.93 15.73
N LYS A 528 20.87 -16.95 14.90
CA LYS A 528 22.04 -16.99 14.02
C LYS A 528 22.83 -15.68 14.10
N ASP A 529 24.16 -15.79 14.14
CA ASP A 529 25.04 -14.64 14.01
C ASP A 529 25.24 -14.30 12.52
N ILE A 530 25.01 -13.03 12.18
CA ILE A 530 25.05 -12.54 10.80
C ILE A 530 25.96 -11.32 10.74
N VAL A 531 26.95 -11.36 9.82
CA VAL A 531 27.79 -10.21 9.52
C VAL A 531 27.11 -9.36 8.46
N VAL A 532 26.81 -8.11 8.80
CA VAL A 532 26.16 -7.16 7.91
C VAL A 532 27.17 -6.16 7.36
N ASN A 533 27.23 -6.06 6.03
CA ASN A 533 28.00 -5.07 5.29
C ASN A 533 27.04 -4.32 4.36
N ILE A 534 26.64 -3.10 4.75
CA ILE A 534 25.63 -2.32 4.01
C ILE A 534 26.26 -1.73 2.73
N ALA A 535 25.53 -1.83 1.62
CA ALA A 535 25.91 -1.20 0.35
C ALA A 535 26.09 0.33 0.51
N GLY A 536 27.23 0.86 0.01
CA GLY A 536 27.60 2.27 0.18
C GLY A 536 28.61 2.53 1.29
N ASN A 537 28.88 1.58 2.18
CA ASN A 537 30.06 1.60 3.04
C ASN A 537 31.30 1.26 2.19
N PRO A 538 32.46 1.94 2.36
CA PRO A 538 33.67 1.59 1.60
C PRO A 538 34.14 0.14 1.78
N ASN A 539 33.60 -0.59 2.75
CA ASN A 539 33.85 -2.01 2.98
C ASN A 539 32.67 -2.91 2.55
N SER A 540 31.61 -2.38 1.97
CA SER A 540 30.49 -3.17 1.46
C SER A 540 30.58 -3.31 -0.05
N VAL A 541 30.37 -4.52 -0.54
CA VAL A 541 30.16 -4.77 -1.96
C VAL A 541 28.70 -4.51 -2.25
N ALA A 542 28.37 -3.42 -2.94
CA ALA A 542 27.02 -3.17 -3.40
C ALA A 542 26.64 -4.27 -4.41
N PRO A 543 25.48 -4.92 -4.26
CA PRO A 543 24.94 -5.74 -5.35
C PRO A 543 24.80 -4.84 -6.59
N PRO A 544 25.19 -5.31 -7.77
CA PRO A 544 25.01 -4.52 -8.97
C PRO A 544 23.52 -4.26 -9.23
N ALA A 545 23.21 -3.06 -9.69
CA ALA A 545 21.85 -2.71 -10.06
C ALA A 545 21.36 -3.53 -11.27
N PRO A 546 20.07 -3.94 -11.30
CA PRO A 546 19.48 -4.61 -12.45
C PRO A 546 19.66 -3.79 -13.72
N VAL A 547 20.18 -4.36 -14.82
CA VAL A 547 20.41 -3.73 -16.10
C VAL A 547 19.35 -4.17 -17.09
N ASN A 548 19.19 -3.43 -18.12
CA ASN A 548 18.15 -3.66 -19.11
C ASN A 548 18.28 -5.06 -19.73
N PRO A 549 17.29 -5.94 -19.56
CA PRO A 549 17.32 -7.29 -20.10
C PRO A 549 17.47 -7.34 -21.62
N SER A 550 17.08 -6.28 -22.33
CA SER A 550 17.20 -6.21 -23.78
C SER A 550 18.66 -6.13 -24.29
N THR A 551 19.60 -5.85 -23.40
CA THR A 551 21.04 -5.84 -23.72
C THR A 551 21.75 -7.14 -23.35
N GLY A 552 21.01 -8.14 -22.83
CA GLY A 552 21.60 -9.38 -22.32
C GLY A 552 22.39 -9.20 -21.02
N MET A 553 22.41 -7.99 -20.45
CA MET A 553 23.11 -7.69 -19.22
C MET A 553 22.13 -7.76 -18.06
N GLN A 554 22.25 -8.76 -17.22
CA GLN A 554 21.78 -8.71 -15.96
C GLN A 554 20.48 -9.14 -15.46
N GLY A 555 20.18 -9.27 -14.40
CA GLY A 555 19.19 -9.77 -13.52
C GLY A 555 19.78 -10.70 -12.48
N THR A 556 21.00 -11.08 -12.64
CA THR A 556 21.78 -11.79 -11.62
C THR A 556 22.67 -10.81 -10.86
N ALA A 557 23.28 -11.25 -9.78
CA ALA A 557 24.28 -10.46 -9.05
C ALA A 557 25.54 -10.13 -9.89
N PHE A 558 25.62 -10.58 -11.14
CA PHE A 558 26.80 -10.49 -12.02
C PHE A 558 26.61 -9.52 -13.17
N THR A 559 26.20 -8.33 -12.88
CA THR A 559 25.74 -7.35 -13.85
C THR A 559 26.75 -6.27 -14.20
N THR A 560 27.91 -6.29 -13.59
CA THR A 560 28.99 -5.35 -13.91
C THR A 560 30.01 -6.02 -14.80
N THR A 561 30.49 -5.27 -15.79
CA THR A 561 31.65 -5.65 -16.58
C THR A 561 32.75 -6.10 -15.63
N ALA A 562 33.28 -7.29 -15.87
CA ALA A 562 34.36 -7.83 -15.06
C ALA A 562 35.66 -7.07 -15.41
N GLU A 563 35.94 -5.98 -14.69
CA GLU A 563 37.15 -5.18 -14.88
C GLU A 563 38.41 -6.02 -14.68
N GLY A 564 39.37 -5.89 -15.60
CA GLY A 564 40.61 -6.64 -15.56
C GLY A 564 40.51 -8.07 -16.09
N TYR A 565 39.36 -8.45 -16.67
CA TYR A 565 39.16 -9.75 -17.29
C TYR A 565 39.22 -9.64 -18.83
N THR A 566 39.67 -10.70 -19.47
CA THR A 566 39.76 -10.80 -20.94
C THR A 566 38.96 -12.00 -21.42
N PHE A 567 38.00 -11.77 -22.30
CA PHE A 567 37.21 -12.82 -22.94
C PHE A 567 37.78 -13.17 -24.28
N THR A 568 37.95 -14.47 -24.58
CA THR A 568 38.51 -14.98 -25.84
C THR A 568 37.71 -16.17 -26.34
N ARG A 569 37.75 -16.43 -27.64
CA ARG A 569 37.30 -17.72 -28.19
C ARG A 569 38.48 -18.59 -28.49
N ASP A 570 38.42 -19.87 -28.09
CA ASP A 570 39.42 -20.84 -28.40
C ASP A 570 39.26 -21.38 -29.85
N ASP A 571 40.20 -22.25 -30.28
CA ASP A 571 40.22 -22.84 -31.64
C ASP A 571 38.97 -23.69 -31.94
N GLN A 572 38.18 -24.05 -30.92
CA GLN A 572 36.93 -24.77 -31.05
C GLN A 572 35.71 -23.81 -31.00
N GLY A 573 35.95 -22.51 -30.97
CA GLY A 573 34.92 -21.48 -30.90
C GLY A 573 34.29 -21.31 -29.50
N LYS A 574 34.82 -21.95 -28.47
CA LYS A 574 34.31 -21.86 -27.11
C LYS A 574 34.83 -20.60 -26.41
N THR A 575 33.96 -19.89 -25.72
CA THR A 575 34.31 -18.70 -24.94
C THR A 575 35.05 -19.09 -23.67
N ARG A 576 36.15 -18.37 -23.39
CA ARG A 576 37.00 -18.49 -22.19
C ARG A 576 37.24 -17.11 -21.62
N CYS A 577 37.43 -17.03 -20.30
CA CYS A 577 37.73 -15.79 -19.59
C CYS A 577 39.03 -15.95 -18.77
N TYR A 578 39.83 -14.89 -18.76
CA TYR A 578 41.09 -14.81 -18.03
C TYR A 578 41.11 -13.54 -17.17
N ASP A 579 41.66 -13.65 -15.96
CA ASP A 579 41.89 -12.49 -15.10
C ASP A 579 43.12 -11.65 -15.58
N SER A 580 43.38 -10.55 -14.87
CA SER A 580 44.52 -9.65 -15.17
C SER A 580 45.90 -10.32 -15.07
N GLN A 581 45.98 -11.47 -14.39
CA GLN A 581 47.20 -12.29 -14.29
C GLN A 581 47.25 -13.41 -15.34
N ARG A 582 46.34 -13.42 -16.30
CA ARG A 582 46.14 -14.44 -17.33
C ARG A 582 45.79 -15.83 -16.78
N LYS A 583 45.25 -15.91 -15.58
CA LYS A 583 44.70 -17.12 -15.02
C LYS A 583 43.30 -17.34 -15.57
N ILE A 584 43.02 -18.58 -16.02
CA ILE A 584 41.70 -18.94 -16.53
C ILE A 584 40.63 -18.90 -15.39
N VAL A 585 39.49 -18.31 -15.69
CA VAL A 585 38.31 -18.32 -14.82
C VAL A 585 37.64 -19.68 -14.92
N ILE A 586 37.34 -20.28 -13.77
CA ILE A 586 36.62 -21.56 -13.66
C ILE A 586 35.59 -21.49 -12.54
N ASN A 587 34.47 -22.20 -12.68
CA ASN A 587 33.38 -22.29 -11.71
C ASN A 587 32.89 -20.92 -11.23
N ASP A 588 32.81 -19.97 -12.14
CA ASP A 588 32.48 -18.59 -11.79
C ASP A 588 31.73 -17.87 -12.93
N PHE A 589 30.92 -16.87 -12.56
CA PHE A 589 30.22 -16.01 -13.50
C PHE A 589 31.03 -14.78 -13.83
N LYS A 590 31.02 -14.38 -15.09
CA LYS A 590 31.57 -13.10 -15.54
C LYS A 590 30.74 -12.50 -16.65
N CYS A 591 30.62 -11.17 -16.64
CA CYS A 591 29.98 -10.39 -17.68
C CYS A 591 31.05 -9.69 -18.52
N ASP A 592 30.90 -9.73 -19.85
CA ASP A 592 31.84 -9.06 -20.78
C ASP A 592 31.47 -7.59 -21.05
N GLY A 593 30.39 -7.12 -20.44
CA GLY A 593 29.81 -5.79 -20.64
C GLY A 593 28.53 -5.81 -21.47
N GLU A 594 28.20 -6.93 -22.07
CA GLU A 594 26.99 -7.15 -22.85
C GLU A 594 26.25 -8.43 -22.41
N TYR A 595 26.99 -9.53 -22.19
CA TYR A 595 26.45 -10.84 -21.86
C TYR A 595 27.05 -11.42 -20.58
N THR A 596 26.25 -12.18 -19.82
CA THR A 596 26.70 -12.94 -18.65
C THR A 596 26.95 -14.39 -19.05
N TYR A 597 28.11 -14.93 -18.61
CA TYR A 597 28.54 -16.29 -18.83
C TYR A 597 28.81 -16.99 -17.50
N TYR A 598 28.65 -18.31 -17.48
CA TYR A 598 29.19 -19.18 -16.42
C TYR A 598 30.33 -20.03 -16.99
N PHE A 599 31.53 -19.88 -16.43
CA PHE A 599 32.70 -20.65 -16.83
C PHE A 599 32.77 -21.93 -15.99
N GLN A 600 32.74 -23.06 -16.68
CA GLN A 600 32.76 -24.38 -16.07
C GLN A 600 34.15 -24.73 -15.51
N ALA A 601 34.31 -25.90 -14.86
CA ALA A 601 35.57 -26.35 -14.28
C ALA A 601 36.69 -26.50 -15.30
N ASP A 602 36.37 -26.70 -16.58
CA ASP A 602 37.33 -26.76 -17.70
C ASP A 602 37.67 -25.39 -18.30
N GLY A 603 37.11 -24.32 -17.71
CA GLY A 603 37.28 -22.93 -18.14
C GLY A 603 36.51 -22.54 -19.40
N THR A 604 35.61 -23.38 -19.90
CA THR A 604 34.74 -23.04 -21.03
C THR A 604 33.43 -22.48 -20.53
N ALA A 605 32.86 -21.51 -21.27
CA ALA A 605 31.49 -21.05 -20.99
C ALA A 605 30.47 -22.18 -21.15
N MET A 606 29.53 -22.29 -20.24
CA MET A 606 28.39 -23.20 -20.34
C MET A 606 27.50 -22.79 -21.51
N THR A 607 27.04 -23.76 -22.30
CA THR A 607 26.13 -23.50 -23.44
C THR A 607 25.00 -24.52 -23.49
N ASN A 608 23.84 -24.08 -24.00
CA ASN A 608 22.64 -24.90 -24.23
C ASN A 608 22.20 -25.71 -23.01
N ARG A 609 22.29 -25.14 -21.78
CA ARG A 609 22.04 -25.90 -20.56
C ARG A 609 21.38 -25.10 -19.47
N LEU A 610 20.43 -25.73 -18.77
CA LEU A 610 19.93 -25.27 -17.48
C LEU A 610 20.96 -25.53 -16.38
N THR A 611 21.06 -24.59 -15.46
CA THR A 611 21.85 -24.77 -14.22
C THR A 611 21.16 -23.99 -13.09
N TYR A 612 21.63 -24.25 -11.86
CA TYR A 612 21.20 -23.40 -10.75
C TYR A 612 21.96 -22.07 -10.79
N HIS A 613 21.22 -20.99 -10.55
CA HIS A 613 21.80 -19.71 -10.17
C HIS A 613 22.61 -19.89 -8.87
N PRO A 614 23.61 -19.06 -8.55
CA PRO A 614 24.38 -19.16 -7.31
C PRO A 614 23.55 -19.14 -6.03
N ASP A 615 22.29 -18.71 -6.08
CA ASP A 615 21.37 -18.80 -4.96
C ASP A 615 20.91 -20.23 -4.62
N GLY A 616 21.27 -21.22 -5.43
CA GLY A 616 20.93 -22.63 -5.20
C GLY A 616 19.45 -22.98 -5.34
N VAL A 617 18.59 -22.00 -5.62
CA VAL A 617 17.12 -22.13 -5.67
C VAL A 617 16.60 -21.91 -7.09
N HIS A 618 17.01 -20.80 -7.72
CA HIS A 618 16.52 -20.44 -9.03
C HIS A 618 17.27 -21.15 -10.14
N VAL A 619 16.55 -21.46 -11.19
CA VAL A 619 17.09 -22.12 -12.39
C VAL A 619 17.26 -21.08 -13.47
N ILE A 620 18.43 -21.07 -14.11
CA ILE A 620 18.82 -20.19 -15.21
C ILE A 620 19.24 -21.00 -16.42
N TYR A 621 19.28 -20.37 -17.58
CA TYR A 621 19.65 -21.02 -18.84
C TYR A 621 20.72 -20.23 -19.59
N PHE A 622 21.72 -20.92 -20.11
CA PHE A 622 22.69 -20.39 -21.07
C PHE A 622 22.34 -20.90 -22.46
N ASP A 623 22.23 -19.99 -23.42
CA ASP A 623 21.91 -20.31 -24.81
C ASP A 623 23.07 -20.99 -25.54
N GLU A 624 22.95 -21.18 -26.85
CA GLU A 624 23.96 -21.80 -27.69
C GLU A 624 25.30 -21.01 -27.76
N ASN A 625 25.23 -19.69 -27.49
CA ASN A 625 26.42 -18.80 -27.46
C ASN A 625 27.03 -18.72 -26.05
N GLY A 626 26.37 -19.30 -25.06
CA GLY A 626 26.76 -19.22 -23.65
C GLY A 626 26.24 -17.98 -22.96
N TYR A 627 25.25 -17.28 -23.54
CA TYR A 627 24.64 -16.11 -22.96
C TYR A 627 23.49 -16.50 -22.02
N GLU A 628 23.49 -15.95 -20.82
CA GLU A 628 22.37 -16.12 -19.91
C GLU A 628 21.11 -15.45 -20.49
N VAL A 629 19.96 -16.14 -20.41
CA VAL A 629 18.70 -15.68 -21.00
C VAL A 629 17.89 -14.88 -19.97
N PHE A 630 17.46 -13.68 -20.37
CA PHE A 630 16.66 -12.76 -19.55
C PHE A 630 15.41 -12.29 -20.29
N SER A 631 14.31 -12.15 -19.56
CA SER A 631 13.03 -11.56 -20.05
C SER A 631 12.56 -12.12 -21.40
N ASP A 632 12.83 -13.40 -21.66
CA ASP A 632 12.48 -14.00 -22.95
C ASP A 632 12.21 -15.49 -22.84
N PHE A 633 11.62 -16.03 -23.92
CA PHE A 633 11.49 -17.46 -24.12
C PHE A 633 12.79 -18.06 -24.63
N ALA A 634 13.12 -19.24 -24.16
CA ALA A 634 14.21 -20.04 -24.72
C ALA A 634 13.80 -21.49 -24.90
N ASN A 635 14.27 -22.09 -25.99
CA ASN A 635 14.12 -23.50 -26.23
C ASN A 635 15.27 -24.25 -25.56
N VAL A 636 15.02 -24.74 -24.37
CA VAL A 636 15.99 -25.42 -23.52
C VAL A 636 16.38 -26.76 -24.13
N LYS A 637 17.67 -26.98 -24.33
CA LYS A 637 18.15 -28.20 -24.99
C LYS A 637 18.74 -29.23 -24.02
N GLN A 638 19.07 -28.82 -22.80
CA GLN A 638 19.60 -29.75 -21.79
C GLN A 638 19.10 -29.36 -20.40
N ALA A 639 18.54 -30.31 -19.69
CA ALA A 639 18.13 -30.19 -18.30
C ALA A 639 19.34 -30.07 -17.35
N ILE A 640 19.10 -29.69 -16.11
CA ILE A 640 20.12 -29.61 -15.06
C ILE A 640 20.84 -30.96 -14.88
N SER A 641 20.09 -32.07 -14.98
CA SER A 641 20.66 -33.44 -14.93
C SER A 641 21.67 -33.73 -16.06
N GLY A 642 21.70 -32.91 -17.11
CA GLY A 642 22.48 -33.16 -18.31
C GLY A 642 21.73 -33.97 -19.37
N GLU A 643 20.46 -34.35 -19.13
CA GLU A 643 19.59 -35.03 -20.09
C GLU A 643 19.21 -34.08 -21.22
N ALA A 644 19.20 -34.59 -22.47
CA ALA A 644 18.73 -33.82 -23.60
C ALA A 644 17.21 -33.65 -23.56
N VAL A 645 16.77 -32.39 -23.70
CA VAL A 645 15.35 -32.01 -23.72
C VAL A 645 15.08 -31.04 -24.89
N ASP A 646 13.85 -30.74 -25.15
CA ASP A 646 13.44 -29.74 -26.14
C ASP A 646 12.20 -29.00 -25.60
N ASP A 647 12.43 -28.21 -24.55
CA ASP A 647 11.36 -27.60 -23.77
C ASP A 647 11.36 -26.09 -23.95
N LEU A 648 10.23 -25.51 -24.35
CA LEU A 648 10.07 -24.07 -24.38
C LEU A 648 9.78 -23.56 -22.95
N CYS A 649 10.69 -22.71 -22.43
CA CYS A 649 10.63 -22.12 -21.10
C CYS A 649 10.66 -20.59 -21.18
N PHE A 650 10.24 -19.92 -20.13
CA PHE A 650 10.33 -18.47 -20.00
C PHE A 650 11.24 -18.10 -18.81
N PHE A 651 12.10 -17.10 -19.03
CA PHE A 651 13.00 -16.56 -18.01
C PHE A 651 12.66 -15.12 -17.73
N ASN A 652 12.57 -14.75 -16.44
CA ASN A 652 12.18 -13.41 -16.02
C ASN A 652 13.32 -12.38 -16.17
N VAL A 653 13.10 -11.17 -15.69
CA VAL A 653 14.10 -10.07 -15.74
C VAL A 653 15.39 -10.37 -14.96
N TYR A 654 15.39 -11.38 -14.09
CA TYR A 654 16.55 -11.84 -13.33
C TYR A 654 17.19 -13.09 -13.91
N GLY A 655 16.76 -13.54 -15.08
CA GLY A 655 17.20 -14.78 -15.69
C GLY A 655 16.59 -16.05 -15.07
N TYR A 656 15.67 -15.91 -14.10
CA TYR A 656 15.09 -17.05 -13.40
C TYR A 656 13.96 -17.68 -14.21
N MET A 657 14.04 -19.00 -14.37
CA MET A 657 13.00 -19.77 -15.05
C MET A 657 11.68 -19.69 -14.28
N TYR A 658 10.61 -19.32 -14.95
CA TYR A 658 9.28 -19.37 -14.40
C TYR A 658 8.78 -20.82 -14.25
N VAL A 659 8.08 -21.08 -13.18
CA VAL A 659 7.43 -22.36 -12.87
C VAL A 659 6.05 -22.07 -12.32
N ASP A 660 5.08 -22.83 -12.80
CA ASP A 660 3.70 -22.80 -12.33
C ASP A 660 3.10 -21.38 -12.24
N THR A 661 3.14 -20.69 -13.38
CA THR A 661 2.73 -19.28 -13.41
C THR A 661 2.14 -18.88 -14.76
N LEU A 662 1.30 -17.84 -14.72
CA LEU A 662 0.88 -17.10 -15.91
C LEU A 662 1.87 -15.94 -16.17
N THR A 663 2.18 -15.69 -17.42
CA THR A 663 3.01 -14.54 -17.82
C THR A 663 2.57 -14.01 -19.18
N TYR A 664 2.84 -12.73 -19.42
CA TYR A 664 2.75 -12.14 -20.75
C TYR A 664 4.08 -12.23 -21.48
N ASP A 665 4.02 -12.22 -22.82
CA ASP A 665 5.21 -11.95 -23.62
C ASP A 665 5.73 -10.52 -23.35
N LYS A 666 6.94 -10.21 -23.82
CA LYS A 666 7.56 -8.88 -23.63
C LYS A 666 6.77 -7.72 -24.26
N THR A 667 5.77 -8.00 -25.11
CA THR A 667 4.88 -6.99 -25.68
C THR A 667 3.64 -6.74 -24.81
N GLY A 668 3.39 -7.59 -23.81
CA GLY A 668 2.21 -7.51 -22.95
C GLY A 668 0.90 -7.89 -23.66
N THR A 669 0.97 -8.53 -24.84
CA THR A 669 -0.22 -8.78 -25.67
C THR A 669 -0.71 -10.22 -25.64
N LYS A 670 0.17 -11.17 -25.38
CA LYS A 670 -0.15 -12.60 -25.37
C LYS A 670 0.13 -13.20 -24.02
N LEU A 671 -0.84 -13.89 -23.47
CA LEU A 671 -0.75 -14.58 -22.19
C LEU A 671 -0.28 -16.02 -22.40
N TYR A 672 0.56 -16.55 -21.52
CA TYR A 672 1.11 -17.88 -21.53
C TYR A 672 0.99 -18.54 -20.17
N TYR A 673 0.86 -19.85 -20.13
CA TYR A 673 0.96 -20.63 -18.90
C TYR A 673 2.21 -21.51 -18.92
N ILE A 674 3.04 -21.32 -17.90
CA ILE A 674 4.17 -22.17 -17.60
C ILE A 674 3.72 -23.16 -16.52
N ASN A 675 3.78 -24.45 -16.82
CA ASN A 675 3.31 -25.50 -15.92
C ASN A 675 4.27 -25.71 -14.71
N PRO A 676 3.92 -26.56 -13.72
CA PRO A 676 4.76 -26.84 -12.56
C PRO A 676 6.15 -27.41 -12.88
N TYR A 677 6.41 -27.81 -14.12
CA TYR A 677 7.71 -28.31 -14.57
C TYR A 677 8.54 -27.24 -15.31
N GLY A 678 8.05 -25.98 -15.34
CA GLY A 678 8.72 -24.87 -16.03
C GLY A 678 8.55 -24.87 -17.55
N ARG A 679 7.60 -25.62 -18.10
CA ARG A 679 7.37 -25.77 -19.54
C ARG A 679 6.11 -25.05 -19.97
N LEU A 680 6.13 -24.39 -21.13
CA LEU A 680 4.93 -23.82 -21.72
C LEU A 680 3.95 -24.93 -22.17
N GLU A 681 2.69 -24.68 -21.90
CA GLU A 681 1.61 -25.45 -22.52
C GLU A 681 1.38 -24.94 -23.94
N CYS A 682 1.29 -25.88 -24.92
CA CYS A 682 1.17 -25.54 -26.34
C CYS A 682 0.21 -26.48 -27.05
N ASN A 683 -0.68 -25.93 -27.91
CA ASN A 683 -1.56 -26.63 -28.85
C ASN A 683 -2.37 -27.75 -28.22
N LYS A 684 -2.93 -27.51 -27.02
CA LYS A 684 -3.74 -28.49 -26.30
C LYS A 684 -4.62 -27.90 -25.23
N TRP A 685 -5.61 -28.66 -24.81
CA TRP A 685 -6.29 -28.48 -23.53
C TRP A 685 -5.36 -28.93 -22.40
N PHE A 686 -5.33 -28.18 -21.31
CA PHE A 686 -4.55 -28.51 -20.12
C PHE A 686 -5.32 -28.14 -18.85
N GLN A 687 -4.87 -28.66 -17.73
CA GLN A 687 -5.40 -28.31 -16.42
C GLN A 687 -4.41 -27.42 -15.71
N PHE A 688 -4.88 -26.30 -15.16
CA PHE A 688 -4.11 -25.44 -14.29
C PHE A 688 -3.80 -26.16 -12.96
N SER A 689 -2.67 -25.83 -12.34
CA SER A 689 -2.21 -26.46 -11.09
C SER A 689 -3.06 -26.08 -9.87
N GLY A 690 -3.73 -24.94 -9.91
CA GLY A 690 -4.39 -24.32 -8.76
C GLY A 690 -3.49 -23.36 -7.97
N LYS A 691 -2.25 -23.09 -8.43
CA LYS A 691 -1.30 -22.14 -7.86
C LYS A 691 -0.80 -21.11 -8.87
N GLU A 692 -1.31 -21.14 -10.07
CA GLU A 692 -0.88 -20.33 -11.22
C GLU A 692 -1.03 -18.81 -11.02
N PHE A 693 -1.75 -18.38 -9.98
CA PHE A 693 -1.92 -16.96 -9.66
C PHE A 693 -0.91 -16.40 -8.67
N ASP A 694 -0.06 -17.24 -8.09
CA ASP A 694 0.92 -16.81 -7.08
C ASP A 694 2.03 -15.88 -7.63
N ALA A 695 2.08 -15.63 -8.92
CA ALA A 695 3.15 -14.86 -9.58
C ALA A 695 2.93 -13.35 -9.67
N GLY A 696 1.93 -12.80 -9.01
CA GLY A 696 1.74 -11.35 -8.89
C GLY A 696 1.30 -10.63 -10.17
N LEU A 697 0.68 -11.34 -11.13
CA LEU A 697 0.15 -10.73 -12.35
C LEU A 697 -1.26 -10.12 -12.20
N GLY A 698 -1.79 -10.07 -10.97
CA GLY A 698 -3.07 -9.41 -10.68
C GLY A 698 -4.30 -10.16 -11.21
N PHE A 699 -4.20 -11.46 -11.48
CA PHE A 699 -5.37 -12.26 -11.84
C PHE A 699 -6.13 -12.66 -10.57
N SER A 700 -7.27 -12.04 -10.34
CA SER A 700 -8.21 -12.41 -9.28
C SER A 700 -9.22 -13.42 -9.84
N GLY A 701 -8.90 -14.68 -9.81
CA GLY A 701 -9.76 -15.73 -10.31
C GLY A 701 -9.74 -16.97 -9.44
N ARG A 702 -10.62 -17.96 -9.76
CA ARG A 702 -10.49 -19.29 -9.20
C ARG A 702 -9.21 -19.92 -9.75
N ALA A 703 -8.24 -20.15 -8.91
CA ALA A 703 -7.09 -20.97 -9.25
C ALA A 703 -7.54 -22.39 -9.62
N GLY A 704 -6.88 -23.00 -10.59
CA GLY A 704 -7.23 -24.33 -11.10
C GLY A 704 -8.28 -24.31 -12.21
N GLY A 705 -8.78 -25.48 -12.60
CA GLY A 705 -9.67 -25.64 -13.74
C GLY A 705 -8.91 -25.92 -15.04
N TYR A 706 -9.48 -25.57 -16.19
CA TYR A 706 -8.91 -25.88 -17.50
C TYR A 706 -8.66 -24.64 -18.34
N GLY A 707 -7.67 -24.70 -19.21
CA GLY A 707 -7.34 -23.72 -20.23
C GLY A 707 -6.99 -24.37 -21.56
N TYR A 708 -6.91 -23.58 -22.63
CA TYR A 708 -6.44 -24.02 -23.93
C TYR A 708 -5.28 -23.17 -24.40
N ALA A 709 -4.18 -23.82 -24.72
CA ALA A 709 -3.02 -23.18 -25.35
C ALA A 709 -3.07 -23.35 -26.87
N ASN A 710 -2.94 -22.24 -27.59
CA ASN A 710 -2.89 -22.21 -29.06
C ASN A 710 -1.60 -22.85 -29.58
N ALA A 711 -1.48 -22.99 -30.91
CA ALA A 711 -0.30 -23.58 -31.56
C ALA A 711 0.97 -22.73 -31.36
N ASP A 712 0.83 -21.42 -31.10
CA ASP A 712 1.92 -20.52 -30.72
C ASP A 712 2.15 -20.44 -29.22
N CYS A 713 1.59 -21.38 -28.47
CA CYS A 713 1.62 -21.51 -27.01
C CYS A 713 0.92 -20.38 -26.24
N SER A 714 0.40 -19.35 -26.90
CA SER A 714 -0.42 -18.34 -26.22
C SER A 714 -1.73 -18.95 -25.74
N LEU A 715 -2.25 -18.48 -24.61
CA LEU A 715 -3.55 -18.93 -24.13
C LEU A 715 -4.68 -18.35 -24.99
N MET A 716 -5.69 -19.18 -25.21
CA MET A 716 -6.98 -18.70 -25.68
C MET A 716 -7.60 -17.86 -24.55
N THR A 717 -8.11 -16.68 -24.88
CA THR A 717 -8.71 -15.75 -23.91
C THR A 717 -9.93 -15.05 -24.50
N ASN A 718 -10.86 -14.62 -23.63
CA ASN A 718 -12.04 -13.80 -23.98
C ASN A 718 -12.85 -14.33 -25.17
N THR A 719 -13.06 -15.63 -25.25
CA THR A 719 -13.75 -16.22 -26.39
C THR A 719 -14.62 -17.42 -26.00
N TYR A 720 -15.63 -17.70 -26.85
CA TYR A 720 -16.42 -18.91 -26.73
C TYR A 720 -15.84 -20.01 -27.63
N THR A 721 -15.83 -21.25 -27.12
CA THR A 721 -15.32 -22.40 -27.84
C THR A 721 -16.02 -23.68 -27.36
N TYR A 722 -15.63 -24.82 -27.90
CA TYR A 722 -16.04 -26.14 -27.41
C TYR A 722 -14.85 -26.80 -26.71
N ASP A 723 -15.08 -27.34 -25.50
CA ASP A 723 -14.06 -28.11 -24.80
C ASP A 723 -13.84 -29.49 -25.48
N TRP A 724 -12.90 -30.27 -24.97
CA TRP A 724 -12.58 -31.61 -25.50
C TRP A 724 -13.73 -32.63 -25.34
N GLN A 725 -14.75 -32.31 -24.54
CA GLN A 725 -15.97 -33.13 -24.37
C GLN A 725 -17.11 -32.66 -25.26
N GLY A 726 -16.92 -31.55 -25.98
CA GLY A 726 -17.93 -30.95 -26.83
C GLY A 726 -18.90 -30.00 -26.12
N ASN A 727 -18.64 -29.62 -24.89
CA ASN A 727 -19.43 -28.61 -24.18
C ASN A 727 -19.08 -27.21 -24.67
N TYR A 728 -20.09 -26.37 -24.85
CA TYR A 728 -19.89 -24.96 -25.21
C TYR A 728 -19.52 -24.17 -23.98
N VAL A 729 -18.32 -23.59 -23.99
CA VAL A 729 -17.71 -22.93 -22.83
C VAL A 729 -17.19 -21.54 -23.19
N TYR A 730 -17.07 -20.68 -22.19
CA TYR A 730 -16.39 -19.38 -22.31
C TYR A 730 -15.01 -19.45 -21.67
N VAL A 731 -13.99 -19.03 -22.41
CA VAL A 731 -12.62 -18.86 -21.88
C VAL A 731 -12.44 -17.40 -21.47
N GLN A 732 -12.14 -17.18 -20.21
CA GLN A 732 -12.00 -15.86 -19.62
C GLN A 732 -10.70 -15.16 -20.07
N GLY A 733 -10.52 -13.88 -19.66
CA GLY A 733 -9.34 -13.09 -20.01
C GLY A 733 -8.02 -13.61 -19.44
N ASP A 734 -8.09 -14.39 -18.37
CA ASP A 734 -6.96 -15.06 -17.71
C ASP A 734 -6.69 -16.48 -18.26
N GLY A 735 -7.40 -16.89 -19.30
CA GLY A 735 -7.26 -18.21 -19.93
C GLY A 735 -8.03 -19.33 -19.25
N HIS A 736 -8.74 -19.09 -18.15
CA HIS A 736 -9.54 -20.11 -17.47
C HIS A 736 -10.88 -20.31 -18.12
N VAL A 737 -11.30 -21.57 -18.20
CA VAL A 737 -12.62 -21.95 -18.71
C VAL A 737 -13.66 -21.73 -17.64
N PHE A 738 -14.70 -21.00 -18.01
CA PHE A 738 -15.89 -20.84 -17.20
C PHE A 738 -16.97 -21.85 -17.67
N TYR A 739 -17.39 -22.70 -16.76
CA TYR A 739 -18.51 -23.61 -16.95
C TYR A 739 -19.76 -22.98 -16.34
N ASN A 740 -20.81 -22.81 -17.11
CA ASN A 740 -22.10 -22.29 -16.66
C ASN A 740 -22.80 -23.22 -15.65
#